data_0ae5712c55a8f23a5d00aeac4e83fa90
#
_entry.id   0ae5712c55a8f23a5d00aeac4e83fa90
#
_cell.length_a   1.000
_cell.length_b   1.000
_cell.length_c   1.000
_cell.angle_alpha   90.00
_cell.angle_beta   90.00
_cell.angle_gamma   90.00
#
_symmetry.space_group_name_H-M   'P 1'
#
loop_
_entity.id
_entity.type
_entity.pdbx_description
1 polymer ?
#
loop_
_entity_poly.entity_id
_entity_poly.type
_entity_poly.pdbx_seq_one_letter_code
_entity_poly.pdbx_strand_id
1 'polypeptide(L)'
;MSIATKLMFLIVLTGSLFASFGADMGTTGKIAGRITDSATGDPLPFVNVIIMGTTLGAATDLDGYYSILNIPPGNYSVKASAIGFNTTTFTNVTVSIDLTSTVDFTLAVTSLELGEEVVVIAQRKMIQQDLTASTAIVDARLIKELPVTEISDVLALQAGIVVSPDGAIHLRGGRSGQIAYQIDGVPVTDSYDGSVVVEVNTSAVQELQVVSGAFNAEYGQALSGVVNLVTKDGNNDFKGSVQSYIGDYVSDRNNVFWNIDELNPISVQNYEASLSGPIIKDNLFFFTNLRYYKNQGYFYGKRYFLVTDYASEVPGSAGGAFNINSNGDSNYVSLNPTERIYGQAKISYRLMEGMKVSYNFMIENQNMKFYDGGARLTPDNNLRRFEKSYSNILSLNHAISASSFYTLNLSYYFKDYRHFLFEDIYTGNPSKPTNYVDNSWRQTPPYSFNIGGTNHNRFSRNSGTMSAKLDWATQATREINVQFGGDLKEHRLFYKNVNLVPQFDENGQKASPYNVVVPPVSTTDHDVYLHKPREGAAYVQAKFEAFNMIFNAGLRFDIFEPDGVVLNDPSDPNYRNPLKPSNQFNDLNDNGIIDQGETYKSDSDRLKYWFKDASVKTQLSPRLGIAFPITDRGVIHFSYGYFFQLPRYELLYQNPDFELGVGSGNAGLFGNADLYPQKTVKGEIGLQQQIGEDIAIDVTMFFEDFRNLTGTQTDDIIVFGRAQSYSKYSNSDFGFSKGIIVKFTQRFSGGLATNLDYTYSVTKGNASNPSDARNAVLGGALPETFIVPLDWDQTHTLNISVAYTKPGDFGFSIIGNFFSGQPYSPGVNKNTRVTQNAFPRNSDNKPTVFNVDMRVYKDIDLLDYEFSVFLKVFNLFDSDNATGVYGDSGDPYFTFSKYEATLINPTLYTNSLNELYTNPTFFSEPRKVEVGVSYNF
;
A
#
# COMPACT_ATOMS: atom_id res chain seq x y z
N MET A 1 -17.56 -1.84 -31.66
CA MET A 1 -17.03 -3.10 -31.09
C MET A 1 -16.48 -2.73 -29.73
N SER A 2 -16.97 -3.35 -28.65
CA SER A 2 -16.50 -3.06 -27.28
C SER A 2 -15.03 -3.43 -27.14
N ILE A 3 -14.32 -2.79 -26.20
CA ILE A 3 -12.91 -3.12 -25.85
C ILE A 3 -12.76 -4.62 -25.53
N ALA A 4 -13.73 -5.20 -24.84
CA ALA A 4 -13.78 -6.64 -24.58
C ALA A 4 -13.72 -7.47 -25.87
N THR A 5 -14.41 -7.07 -26.91
CA THR A 5 -14.40 -7.76 -28.21
C THR A 5 -13.07 -7.55 -28.96
N LYS A 6 -12.45 -6.36 -28.85
CA LYS A 6 -11.13 -6.08 -29.47
C LYS A 6 -10.01 -6.84 -28.76
N LEU A 7 -10.07 -6.92 -27.42
CA LEU A 7 -9.09 -7.67 -26.63
C LEU A 7 -9.29 -9.19 -26.76
N MET A 8 -10.53 -9.66 -26.79
CA MET A 8 -10.82 -11.07 -27.04
C MET A 8 -10.32 -11.50 -28.44
N PHE A 9 -10.41 -10.61 -29.44
CA PHE A 9 -9.82 -10.85 -30.77
C PHE A 9 -8.28 -10.83 -30.73
N LEU A 10 -7.68 -9.95 -29.93
CA LEU A 10 -6.22 -9.87 -29.75
C LEU A 10 -5.70 -11.10 -28.98
N ILE A 11 -6.38 -11.51 -27.93
CA ILE A 11 -6.03 -12.71 -27.14
C ILE A 11 -6.22 -13.98 -27.97
N VAL A 12 -7.28 -14.07 -28.77
CA VAL A 12 -7.51 -15.21 -29.68
C VAL A 12 -6.48 -15.20 -30.84
N LEU A 13 -6.12 -14.03 -31.37
CA LEU A 13 -5.13 -13.88 -32.45
C LEU A 13 -3.70 -14.17 -31.95
N THR A 14 -3.34 -13.74 -30.75
CA THR A 14 -2.03 -14.07 -30.12
C THR A 14 -2.00 -15.52 -29.66
N GLY A 15 -3.08 -16.05 -29.10
CA GLY A 15 -3.20 -17.45 -28.68
C GLY A 15 -3.11 -18.44 -29.86
N SER A 16 -3.60 -18.08 -31.04
CA SER A 16 -3.53 -18.95 -32.23
C SER A 16 -2.16 -18.94 -32.93
N LEU A 17 -1.33 -17.91 -32.70
CA LEU A 17 0.03 -17.81 -33.26
C LEU A 17 1.10 -18.49 -32.40
N PHE A 18 0.83 -18.77 -31.12
CA PHE A 18 1.81 -19.27 -30.14
C PHE A 18 1.43 -20.62 -29.50
N ALA A 19 0.62 -21.44 -30.13
CA ALA A 19 0.09 -22.68 -29.57
C ALA A 19 1.15 -23.76 -29.21
N SER A 20 2.46 -23.42 -29.16
CA SER A 20 3.52 -24.43 -29.01
C SER A 20 4.59 -24.12 -27.94
N PHE A 21 4.46 -23.05 -27.15
CA PHE A 21 5.57 -22.63 -26.24
C PHE A 21 5.07 -22.09 -24.89
N GLY A 22 5.77 -22.30 -23.80
CA GLY A 22 5.37 -21.81 -22.49
C GLY A 22 6.35 -21.90 -21.31
N ALA A 23 6.12 -21.41 -20.11
CA ALA A 23 6.77 -21.60 -18.78
C ALA A 23 6.31 -20.79 -17.57
N ASP A 24 7.05 -20.55 -16.46
CA ASP A 24 6.69 -20.23 -15.06
C ASP A 24 5.85 -18.95 -14.80
N MET A 25 5.13 -18.88 -13.66
CA MET A 25 4.18 -17.81 -13.31
C MET A 25 4.20 -17.39 -11.85
N GLY A 26 3.99 -16.10 -11.58
CA GLY A 26 4.11 -15.32 -10.34
C GLY A 26 3.44 -15.80 -9.04
N THR A 27 3.05 -17.05 -8.90
CA THR A 27 2.56 -17.66 -7.65
C THR A 27 3.18 -19.00 -7.34
N THR A 28 4.01 -19.54 -8.25
CA THR A 28 4.61 -20.87 -8.14
C THR A 28 6.09 -20.81 -8.48
N GLY A 29 6.82 -21.84 -8.11
CA GLY A 29 8.21 -22.02 -8.47
C GLY A 29 8.43 -23.33 -9.20
N LYS A 30 9.71 -23.64 -9.44
CA LYS A 30 10.18 -24.77 -10.21
C LYS A 30 11.25 -25.54 -9.43
N ILE A 31 11.25 -26.86 -9.53
CA ILE A 31 12.40 -27.71 -9.17
C ILE A 31 12.98 -28.27 -10.43
N ALA A 32 14.30 -28.19 -10.62
CA ALA A 32 15.03 -28.78 -11.72
C ALA A 32 16.36 -29.35 -11.24
N GLY A 33 16.96 -30.27 -12.01
CA GLY A 33 18.25 -30.83 -11.66
C GLY A 33 18.70 -31.90 -12.63
N ARG A 34 19.83 -32.50 -12.32
CA ARG A 34 20.41 -33.60 -13.07
C ARG A 34 20.58 -34.81 -12.17
N ILE A 35 20.39 -36.01 -12.74
CA ILE A 35 20.57 -37.27 -12.03
C ILE A 35 21.67 -38.06 -12.69
N THR A 36 22.66 -38.50 -11.89
CA THR A 36 23.82 -39.24 -12.34
C THR A 36 24.03 -40.50 -11.51
N ASP A 37 24.69 -41.47 -12.10
CA ASP A 37 25.20 -42.69 -11.40
C ASP A 37 26.38 -42.29 -10.51
N SER A 38 26.36 -42.73 -9.25
CA SER A 38 27.40 -42.39 -8.26
C SER A 38 28.74 -43.06 -8.56
N ALA A 39 28.76 -44.15 -9.29
CA ALA A 39 29.98 -44.92 -9.61
C ALA A 39 30.66 -44.42 -10.89
N THR A 40 29.86 -44.04 -11.91
CA THR A 40 30.39 -43.71 -13.24
C THR A 40 30.32 -42.19 -13.54
N GLY A 41 29.42 -41.45 -12.86
CA GLY A 41 29.10 -40.07 -13.21
C GLY A 41 28.23 -39.93 -14.47
N ASP A 42 27.81 -41.01 -15.10
CA ASP A 42 26.99 -40.99 -16.31
C ASP A 42 25.56 -40.49 -15.99
N PRO A 43 24.89 -39.80 -16.92
CA PRO A 43 23.52 -39.40 -16.75
C PRO A 43 22.57 -40.60 -16.67
N LEU A 44 21.58 -40.53 -15.79
CA LEU A 44 20.56 -41.55 -15.63
C LEU A 44 19.23 -41.11 -16.29
N PRO A 45 18.87 -41.68 -17.46
CA PRO A 45 17.62 -41.40 -18.11
C PRO A 45 16.44 -42.10 -17.43
N PHE A 46 15.22 -41.55 -17.58
CA PHE A 46 13.95 -42.17 -17.15
C PHE A 46 13.86 -42.41 -15.64
N VAL A 47 14.65 -41.69 -14.82
CA VAL A 47 14.50 -41.70 -13.36
C VAL A 47 13.22 -40.98 -13.00
N ASN A 48 12.39 -41.58 -12.18
CA ASN A 48 11.18 -40.96 -11.70
C ASN A 48 11.49 -40.05 -10.50
N VAL A 49 11.17 -38.73 -10.62
CA VAL A 49 11.33 -37.71 -9.57
C VAL A 49 9.96 -37.24 -9.14
N ILE A 50 9.64 -37.33 -7.86
CA ILE A 50 8.34 -36.96 -7.33
C ILE A 50 8.49 -36.02 -6.11
N ILE A 51 7.57 -35.09 -5.96
CA ILE A 51 7.45 -34.28 -4.76
C ILE A 51 6.51 -34.99 -3.80
N MET A 52 7.05 -35.41 -2.66
CA MET A 52 6.32 -36.21 -1.66
C MET A 52 5.08 -35.42 -1.16
N GLY A 53 3.96 -36.14 -1.00
CA GLY A 53 2.69 -35.55 -0.56
C GLY A 53 1.96 -34.74 -1.65
N THR A 54 2.46 -34.79 -2.89
CA THR A 54 1.83 -34.14 -4.06
C THR A 54 1.67 -35.12 -5.21
N THR A 55 1.01 -34.71 -6.27
CA THR A 55 0.94 -35.45 -7.54
C THR A 55 1.97 -34.92 -8.57
N LEU A 56 2.85 -34.02 -8.15
CA LEU A 56 3.82 -33.38 -9.03
C LEU A 56 5.09 -34.23 -9.15
N GLY A 57 5.54 -34.45 -10.38
CA GLY A 57 6.75 -35.17 -10.65
C GLY A 57 7.16 -35.08 -12.13
N ALA A 58 8.34 -35.57 -12.44
CA ALA A 58 8.87 -35.62 -13.79
C ALA A 58 9.79 -36.84 -13.92
N ALA A 59 9.99 -37.32 -15.15
CA ALA A 59 11.04 -38.28 -15.46
C ALA A 59 12.25 -37.56 -16.07
N THR A 60 13.48 -38.08 -15.84
CA THR A 60 14.68 -37.55 -16.48
C THR A 60 14.71 -37.82 -17.98
N ASP A 61 15.24 -36.87 -18.74
CA ASP A 61 15.53 -36.99 -20.15
C ASP A 61 16.77 -37.91 -20.42
N LEU A 62 17.19 -38.04 -21.69
CA LEU A 62 18.35 -38.87 -22.07
C LEU A 62 19.68 -38.39 -21.48
N ASP A 63 19.81 -37.12 -21.15
CA ASP A 63 20.98 -36.51 -20.54
C ASP A 63 20.88 -36.41 -19.00
N GLY A 64 19.85 -37.08 -18.42
CA GLY A 64 19.63 -37.16 -16.98
C GLY A 64 19.01 -35.91 -16.36
N TYR A 65 18.53 -34.95 -17.14
CA TYR A 65 17.89 -33.74 -16.61
C TYR A 65 16.40 -33.93 -16.39
N TYR A 66 15.87 -33.24 -15.35
CA TYR A 66 14.45 -33.19 -15.07
C TYR A 66 14.01 -31.76 -14.66
N SER A 67 12.73 -31.49 -14.80
CA SER A 67 12.12 -30.23 -14.40
C SER A 67 10.68 -30.48 -13.97
N ILE A 68 10.32 -30.00 -12.78
CA ILE A 68 8.96 -30.02 -12.20
C ILE A 68 8.52 -28.58 -12.06
N LEU A 69 7.49 -28.21 -12.79
CA LEU A 69 6.92 -26.86 -12.82
C LEU A 69 5.71 -26.75 -11.88
N ASN A 70 5.25 -25.50 -11.64
CA ASN A 70 3.98 -25.23 -10.98
C ASN A 70 3.91 -25.69 -9.53
N ILE A 71 5.01 -25.54 -8.79
CA ILE A 71 5.10 -25.93 -7.40
C ILE A 71 4.78 -24.71 -6.52
N PRO A 72 3.77 -24.77 -5.65
CA PRO A 72 3.52 -23.68 -4.70
C PRO A 72 4.74 -23.40 -3.83
N PRO A 73 4.94 -22.14 -3.35
CA PRO A 73 6.05 -21.84 -2.45
C PRO A 73 5.91 -22.62 -1.14
N GLY A 74 7.03 -23.16 -0.66
CA GLY A 74 7.06 -23.97 0.54
C GLY A 74 8.28 -24.88 0.63
N ASN A 75 8.30 -25.74 1.65
CA ASN A 75 9.36 -26.73 1.85
C ASN A 75 8.84 -28.12 1.52
N TYR A 76 9.58 -28.86 0.70
CA TYR A 76 9.18 -30.16 0.16
C TYR A 76 10.26 -31.22 0.37
N SER A 77 9.82 -32.48 0.32
CA SER A 77 10.71 -33.63 0.16
C SER A 77 10.61 -34.12 -1.29
N VAL A 78 11.74 -34.21 -1.97
CA VAL A 78 11.84 -34.62 -3.38
C VAL A 78 12.53 -35.97 -3.44
N LYS A 79 11.88 -36.98 -4.06
CA LYS A 79 12.29 -38.34 -4.11
C LYS A 79 12.64 -38.75 -5.54
N ALA A 80 13.84 -39.28 -5.75
CA ALA A 80 14.26 -39.84 -7.01
C ALA A 80 14.33 -41.37 -6.91
N SER A 81 13.78 -42.08 -7.87
CA SER A 81 13.76 -43.55 -7.91
C SER A 81 13.94 -44.10 -9.32
N ALA A 82 14.79 -45.14 -9.47
CA ALA A 82 15.02 -45.84 -10.71
C ALA A 82 15.21 -47.34 -10.43
N ILE A 83 14.87 -48.19 -11.41
CA ILE A 83 15.05 -49.63 -11.29
C ILE A 83 16.56 -49.98 -11.26
N GLY A 84 16.99 -50.69 -10.23
CA GLY A 84 18.39 -51.07 -10.03
C GLY A 84 19.23 -50.03 -9.24
N PHE A 85 18.63 -48.93 -8.75
CA PHE A 85 19.28 -47.93 -7.96
C PHE A 85 18.62 -47.75 -6.61
N ASN A 86 19.40 -47.32 -5.61
CA ASN A 86 18.85 -46.93 -4.32
C ASN A 86 18.02 -45.65 -4.44
N THR A 87 16.86 -45.63 -3.81
CA THR A 87 16.03 -44.47 -3.76
C THR A 87 16.68 -43.37 -2.90
N THR A 88 16.74 -42.15 -3.41
CA THR A 88 17.30 -41.01 -2.69
C THR A 88 16.22 -39.95 -2.51
N THR A 89 16.07 -39.45 -1.27
CA THR A 89 15.12 -38.39 -0.95
C THR A 89 15.85 -37.18 -0.36
N PHE A 90 15.69 -36.01 -1.04
CA PHE A 90 16.10 -34.74 -0.49
C PHE A 90 14.94 -34.14 0.31
N THR A 91 15.17 -33.86 1.59
CA THR A 91 14.22 -33.18 2.47
C THR A 91 14.55 -31.71 2.59
N ASN A 92 13.57 -30.89 2.98
CA ASN A 92 13.73 -29.45 3.18
C ASN A 92 14.11 -28.67 1.91
N VAL A 93 13.65 -29.13 0.73
CA VAL A 93 13.81 -28.39 -0.52
C VAL A 93 12.84 -27.21 -0.51
N THR A 94 13.39 -26.00 -0.42
CA THR A 94 12.56 -24.77 -0.44
C THR A 94 12.26 -24.36 -1.87
N VAL A 95 10.99 -24.15 -2.17
CA VAL A 95 10.51 -23.57 -3.43
C VAL A 95 9.98 -22.16 -3.15
N SER A 96 10.44 -21.18 -3.91
CA SER A 96 9.97 -19.78 -3.84
C SER A 96 9.37 -19.34 -5.17
N ILE A 97 8.55 -18.30 -5.12
CA ILE A 97 7.83 -17.74 -6.28
C ILE A 97 8.82 -17.36 -7.39
N ASP A 98 8.51 -17.71 -8.64
CA ASP A 98 9.27 -17.39 -9.87
C ASP A 98 10.74 -17.87 -9.89
N LEU A 99 11.13 -18.76 -8.98
CA LEU A 99 12.49 -19.25 -8.85
C LEU A 99 12.62 -20.73 -9.14
N THR A 100 13.83 -21.11 -9.59
CA THR A 100 14.22 -22.49 -9.80
C THR A 100 15.04 -23.00 -8.62
N SER A 101 14.52 -24.00 -7.90
CA SER A 101 15.29 -24.76 -6.91
C SER A 101 16.03 -25.89 -7.59
N THR A 102 17.35 -25.80 -7.68
CA THR A 102 18.18 -26.86 -8.29
C THR A 102 18.45 -27.98 -7.30
N VAL A 103 18.07 -29.22 -7.63
CA VAL A 103 18.26 -30.44 -6.83
C VAL A 103 18.88 -31.52 -7.72
N ASP A 104 20.18 -31.70 -7.58
CA ASP A 104 20.93 -32.73 -8.34
C ASP A 104 21.01 -34.00 -7.49
N PHE A 105 20.75 -35.18 -8.11
CA PHE A 105 20.83 -36.47 -7.45
C PHE A 105 21.99 -37.25 -7.98
N THR A 106 22.62 -37.99 -7.07
CA THR A 106 23.58 -39.03 -7.43
C THR A 106 23.07 -40.35 -6.86
N LEU A 107 22.67 -41.30 -7.72
CA LEU A 107 22.07 -42.57 -7.32
C LEU A 107 23.12 -43.68 -7.31
N ALA A 108 23.15 -44.45 -6.23
CA ALA A 108 24.00 -45.63 -6.12
C ALA A 108 23.24 -46.87 -6.60
N VAL A 109 23.95 -47.82 -7.26
CA VAL A 109 23.38 -49.09 -7.69
C VAL A 109 22.96 -49.90 -6.45
N THR A 110 21.78 -50.48 -6.47
CA THR A 110 21.25 -51.29 -5.36
C THR A 110 22.11 -52.53 -5.20
N SER A 111 22.83 -52.70 -4.07
CA SER A 111 23.39 -53.97 -3.64
C SER A 111 22.27 -54.87 -3.12
N LEU A 112 22.39 -56.19 -3.22
CA LEU A 112 21.37 -57.21 -2.97
C LEU A 112 20.78 -57.31 -1.51
N GLU A 113 21.14 -56.35 -0.65
CA GLU A 113 20.52 -56.15 0.69
C GLU A 113 19.46 -55.05 0.57
N LEU A 114 18.28 -55.33 1.17
CA LEU A 114 17.09 -54.49 1.18
C LEU A 114 17.41 -52.99 1.04
N GLY A 115 16.98 -52.40 -0.07
CA GLY A 115 17.32 -51.00 -0.45
C GLY A 115 17.03 -50.00 0.66
N GLU A 116 18.09 -49.50 1.29
CA GLU A 116 18.00 -48.40 2.22
C GLU A 116 17.68 -47.12 1.45
N GLU A 117 16.64 -46.38 1.90
CA GLU A 117 16.35 -45.05 1.40
C GLU A 117 17.40 -44.07 1.93
N VAL A 118 18.13 -43.44 1.02
CA VAL A 118 19.11 -42.41 1.37
C VAL A 118 18.36 -41.08 1.57
N VAL A 119 18.30 -40.56 2.80
CA VAL A 119 17.71 -39.28 3.10
C VAL A 119 18.83 -38.22 3.20
N VAL A 120 18.73 -37.19 2.39
CA VAL A 120 19.67 -36.05 2.36
C VAL A 120 18.90 -34.77 2.70
N ILE A 121 19.44 -33.97 3.61
CA ILE A 121 18.88 -32.64 3.92
C ILE A 121 19.40 -31.68 2.84
N ALA A 122 18.48 -31.11 2.07
CA ALA A 122 18.83 -30.12 1.06
C ALA A 122 19.40 -28.85 1.70
N GLN A 123 20.57 -28.41 1.24
CA GLN A 123 21.09 -27.08 1.60
C GLN A 123 20.49 -26.05 0.63
N ARG A 124 19.74 -25.11 1.18
CA ARG A 124 19.18 -23.99 0.40
C ARG A 124 20.31 -23.08 -0.06
N LYS A 125 20.47 -22.85 -1.37
CA LYS A 125 21.39 -21.84 -1.91
C LYS A 125 21.05 -20.46 -1.37
N MET A 126 22.05 -19.66 -1.02
CA MET A 126 21.87 -18.29 -0.48
C MET A 126 21.55 -17.29 -1.59
N ILE A 127 22.07 -17.54 -2.78
CA ILE A 127 21.85 -16.70 -3.96
C ILE A 127 20.99 -17.43 -4.97
N GLN A 128 20.21 -16.68 -5.71
CA GLN A 128 19.36 -17.17 -6.79
C GLN A 128 20.00 -16.73 -8.11
N GLN A 129 20.58 -17.70 -8.86
CA GLN A 129 21.30 -17.40 -10.09
C GLN A 129 20.40 -16.94 -11.23
N ASP A 130 19.10 -17.22 -11.15
CA ASP A 130 18.11 -16.92 -12.17
C ASP A 130 17.33 -15.59 -11.93
N LEU A 131 17.67 -14.84 -10.89
CA LEU A 131 17.14 -13.50 -10.66
C LEU A 131 17.79 -12.49 -11.60
N THR A 132 16.99 -11.88 -12.45
CA THR A 132 17.42 -10.81 -13.37
C THR A 132 17.12 -9.41 -12.85
N ALA A 133 16.46 -9.30 -11.67
CA ALA A 133 16.10 -8.04 -11.02
C ALA A 133 16.13 -8.17 -9.51
N SER A 134 16.34 -7.05 -8.81
CA SER A 134 16.36 -7.03 -7.33
C SER A 134 15.02 -7.47 -6.76
N THR A 135 15.06 -8.55 -6.00
CA THR A 135 13.90 -9.14 -5.33
C THR A 135 14.25 -9.49 -3.89
N ALA A 136 13.41 -9.06 -2.96
CA ALA A 136 13.49 -9.47 -1.56
C ALA A 136 12.40 -10.53 -1.29
N ILE A 137 12.78 -11.64 -0.66
CA ILE A 137 11.88 -12.75 -0.31
C ILE A 137 11.92 -12.92 1.20
N VAL A 138 10.75 -12.81 1.83
CA VAL A 138 10.56 -12.97 3.27
C VAL A 138 9.64 -14.15 3.50
N ASP A 139 10.15 -15.20 4.13
CA ASP A 139 9.37 -16.39 4.45
C ASP A 139 8.59 -16.25 5.77
N ALA A 140 7.56 -17.09 5.94
CA ALA A 140 6.70 -17.09 7.12
C ALA A 140 7.46 -17.32 8.44
N ARG A 141 8.60 -18.03 8.40
CA ARG A 141 9.42 -18.29 9.60
C ARG A 141 10.09 -17.01 10.09
N LEU A 142 10.68 -16.24 9.18
CA LEU A 142 11.32 -14.98 9.54
C LEU A 142 10.28 -13.97 10.08
N ILE A 143 9.10 -13.87 9.43
CA ILE A 143 8.03 -12.98 9.90
C ILE A 143 7.62 -13.34 11.34
N LYS A 144 7.50 -14.63 11.67
CA LYS A 144 7.11 -15.10 13.01
C LYS A 144 8.12 -14.71 14.11
N GLU A 145 9.40 -14.70 13.78
CA GLU A 145 10.47 -14.43 14.76
C GLU A 145 10.63 -12.94 15.07
N LEU A 146 10.28 -12.05 14.15
CA LEU A 146 10.46 -10.61 14.30
C LEU A 146 9.39 -9.95 15.19
N PRO A 147 9.71 -8.82 15.87
CA PRO A 147 8.73 -8.00 16.58
C PRO A 147 7.93 -7.12 15.60
N VAL A 148 7.14 -7.75 14.73
CA VAL A 148 6.27 -7.09 13.76
C VAL A 148 4.81 -7.41 14.05
N THR A 149 3.90 -6.52 13.65
CA THR A 149 2.46 -6.67 13.89
C THR A 149 1.68 -6.77 12.57
N GLU A 150 2.10 -5.99 11.57
CA GLU A 150 1.44 -5.88 10.27
C GLU A 150 2.43 -6.17 9.13
N ILE A 151 1.91 -6.40 7.92
CA ILE A 151 2.77 -6.59 6.72
C ILE A 151 3.54 -5.31 6.37
N SER A 152 2.97 -4.13 6.64
CA SER A 152 3.67 -2.85 6.48
C SER A 152 4.96 -2.77 7.29
N ASP A 153 5.00 -3.35 8.51
CA ASP A 153 6.21 -3.40 9.34
C ASP A 153 7.30 -4.25 8.67
N VAL A 154 6.89 -5.39 8.09
CA VAL A 154 7.82 -6.27 7.35
C VAL A 154 8.35 -5.59 6.10
N LEU A 155 7.51 -4.83 5.40
CA LEU A 155 7.91 -4.04 4.22
C LEU A 155 8.89 -2.94 4.61
N ALA A 156 8.66 -2.23 5.71
CA ALA A 156 9.53 -1.16 6.20
C ALA A 156 10.98 -1.61 6.47
N LEU A 157 11.19 -2.90 6.74
CA LEU A 157 12.53 -3.47 6.94
C LEU A 157 13.28 -3.75 5.63
N GLN A 158 12.59 -3.71 4.47
CA GLN A 158 13.22 -4.07 3.20
C GLN A 158 14.03 -2.89 2.64
N ALA A 159 15.18 -3.20 2.06
CA ALA A 159 16.03 -2.19 1.44
C ALA A 159 15.33 -1.41 0.33
N GLY A 160 15.57 -0.10 0.27
CA GLY A 160 14.95 0.82 -0.68
C GLY A 160 13.52 1.24 -0.34
N ILE A 161 12.99 0.82 0.80
CA ILE A 161 11.69 1.28 1.32
C ILE A 161 11.90 2.41 2.34
N VAL A 162 11.10 3.45 2.19
CA VAL A 162 11.00 4.58 3.12
C VAL A 162 9.54 4.71 3.54
N VAL A 163 9.30 4.91 4.83
CA VAL A 163 7.96 5.15 5.38
C VAL A 163 7.88 6.62 5.82
N SER A 164 6.89 7.33 5.30
CA SER A 164 6.60 8.70 5.69
C SER A 164 5.90 8.75 7.06
N PRO A 165 5.91 9.91 7.76
CA PRO A 165 5.26 10.05 9.07
C PRO A 165 3.76 9.74 9.09
N ASP A 166 3.09 9.82 7.96
CA ASP A 166 1.67 9.44 7.76
C ASP A 166 1.47 7.94 7.50
N GLY A 167 2.55 7.15 7.52
CA GLY A 167 2.52 5.71 7.23
C GLY A 167 2.59 5.35 5.75
N ALA A 168 2.71 6.33 4.84
CA ALA A 168 2.80 6.07 3.42
C ALA A 168 4.12 5.38 3.04
N ILE A 169 4.04 4.31 2.24
CA ILE A 169 5.19 3.51 1.82
C ILE A 169 5.70 4.02 0.47
N HIS A 170 6.99 4.30 0.41
CA HIS A 170 7.73 4.72 -0.78
C HIS A 170 8.81 3.69 -1.10
N LEU A 171 8.80 3.16 -2.31
CA LEU A 171 9.80 2.19 -2.76
C LEU A 171 10.72 2.86 -3.78
N ARG A 172 12.04 2.87 -3.52
CA ARG A 172 13.07 3.49 -4.37
C ARG A 172 12.73 4.92 -4.82
N GLY A 173 12.14 5.70 -3.92
CA GLY A 173 11.83 7.11 -4.17
C GLY A 173 10.54 7.39 -4.95
N GLY A 174 9.75 6.38 -5.30
CA GLY A 174 8.45 6.58 -5.91
C GLY A 174 7.43 7.22 -4.95
N ARG A 175 6.41 7.88 -5.49
CA ARG A 175 5.27 8.38 -4.70
C ARG A 175 4.50 7.22 -4.07
N SER A 176 3.83 7.44 -2.95
CA SER A 176 2.87 6.49 -2.39
C SER A 176 1.77 6.16 -3.41
N GLY A 177 1.29 4.90 -3.41
CA GLY A 177 0.35 4.41 -4.42
C GLY A 177 0.98 4.02 -5.77
N GLN A 178 2.32 4.05 -5.90
CA GLN A 178 3.05 3.57 -7.08
C GLN A 178 3.54 2.12 -6.94
N ILE A 179 3.19 1.46 -5.85
CA ILE A 179 3.45 0.05 -5.59
C ILE A 179 2.19 -0.74 -5.98
N ALA A 180 2.34 -1.80 -6.77
CA ALA A 180 1.26 -2.75 -6.99
C ALA A 180 1.29 -3.84 -5.92
N TYR A 181 0.15 -4.09 -5.28
CA TYR A 181 -0.02 -5.16 -4.31
C TYR A 181 -0.78 -6.32 -4.94
N GLN A 182 -0.29 -7.54 -4.74
CA GLN A 182 -0.93 -8.76 -5.21
C GLN A 182 -1.07 -9.77 -4.08
N ILE A 183 -2.19 -10.50 -4.07
CA ILE A 183 -2.43 -11.63 -3.18
C ILE A 183 -2.78 -12.84 -4.05
N ASP A 184 -2.05 -13.94 -3.86
CA ASP A 184 -2.19 -15.17 -4.66
C ASP A 184 -2.20 -14.89 -6.18
N GLY A 185 -1.35 -13.94 -6.66
CA GLY A 185 -1.20 -13.56 -8.06
C GLY A 185 -2.27 -12.61 -8.62
N VAL A 186 -3.20 -12.14 -7.79
CA VAL A 186 -4.28 -11.23 -8.17
C VAL A 186 -4.00 -9.83 -7.63
N PRO A 187 -4.06 -8.76 -8.45
CA PRO A 187 -3.94 -7.39 -7.98
C PRO A 187 -5.03 -7.04 -6.97
N VAL A 188 -4.65 -6.46 -5.83
CA VAL A 188 -5.53 -6.00 -4.75
C VAL A 188 -5.28 -4.54 -4.37
N THR A 189 -4.68 -3.77 -5.26
CA THR A 189 -4.51 -2.32 -5.10
C THR A 189 -5.82 -1.60 -5.43
N ASP A 190 -6.29 -0.74 -4.55
CA ASP A 190 -7.43 0.15 -4.81
C ASP A 190 -7.02 1.22 -5.83
N SER A 191 -7.55 1.16 -7.03
CA SER A 191 -7.25 2.11 -8.10
C SER A 191 -7.70 3.55 -7.78
N TYR A 192 -8.56 3.74 -6.78
CA TYR A 192 -9.00 5.06 -6.37
C TYR A 192 -7.86 5.87 -5.74
N ASP A 193 -7.17 5.32 -4.74
CA ASP A 193 -6.14 6.01 -3.94
C ASP A 193 -4.78 5.31 -3.91
N GLY A 194 -4.65 4.12 -4.52
CA GLY A 194 -3.41 3.33 -4.55
C GLY A 194 -3.14 2.53 -3.27
N SER A 195 -4.08 2.48 -2.32
CA SER A 195 -3.94 1.70 -1.10
C SER A 195 -4.22 0.21 -1.32
N VAL A 196 -3.89 -0.63 -0.33
CA VAL A 196 -4.31 -2.04 -0.32
C VAL A 196 -5.81 -2.13 -0.02
N VAL A 197 -6.54 -3.01 -0.71
CA VAL A 197 -7.98 -3.21 -0.48
C VAL A 197 -8.24 -3.99 0.80
N VAL A 198 -7.53 -5.11 0.99
CA VAL A 198 -7.62 -5.97 2.18
C VAL A 198 -6.21 -6.27 2.64
N GLU A 199 -5.90 -5.96 3.88
CA GLU A 199 -4.62 -6.35 4.48
C GLU A 199 -4.65 -7.85 4.81
N VAL A 200 -3.50 -8.51 4.67
CA VAL A 200 -3.33 -9.92 5.03
C VAL A 200 -2.64 -10.01 6.38
N ASN A 201 -3.17 -10.82 7.27
CA ASN A 201 -2.54 -11.05 8.55
C ASN A 201 -1.18 -11.76 8.38
N THR A 202 -0.16 -11.35 9.13
CA THR A 202 1.20 -11.92 9.09
C THR A 202 1.21 -13.44 9.28
N SER A 203 0.33 -13.98 10.10
CA SER A 203 0.20 -15.44 10.31
C SER A 203 -0.41 -16.20 9.14
N ALA A 204 -1.13 -15.53 8.25
CA ALA A 204 -1.73 -16.12 7.06
C ALA A 204 -0.78 -16.13 5.85
N VAL A 205 0.39 -15.49 5.97
CA VAL A 205 1.39 -15.41 4.89
C VAL A 205 2.21 -16.68 4.82
N GLN A 206 2.38 -17.21 3.61
CA GLN A 206 3.32 -18.27 3.27
C GLN A 206 4.65 -17.68 2.80
N GLU A 207 4.60 -16.71 1.88
CA GLU A 207 5.76 -16.01 1.34
C GLU A 207 5.37 -14.58 0.94
N LEU A 208 6.23 -13.62 1.25
CA LEU A 208 6.15 -12.24 0.81
C LEU A 208 7.33 -11.95 -0.10
N GLN A 209 7.05 -11.47 -1.30
CA GLN A 209 8.05 -11.09 -2.29
C GLN A 209 7.92 -9.59 -2.61
N VAL A 210 9.02 -8.86 -2.55
CA VAL A 210 9.10 -7.44 -2.94
C VAL A 210 10.04 -7.32 -4.13
N VAL A 211 9.48 -7.04 -5.30
CA VAL A 211 10.23 -6.85 -6.54
C VAL A 211 10.39 -5.35 -6.80
N SER A 212 11.59 -4.85 -6.63
CA SER A 212 11.90 -3.42 -6.71
C SER A 212 12.66 -3.02 -7.98
N GLY A 213 13.28 -3.99 -8.67
CA GLY A 213 13.98 -3.78 -9.93
C GLY A 213 13.06 -3.67 -11.14
N ALA A 214 13.59 -3.91 -12.33
CA ALA A 214 12.79 -4.02 -13.54
C ALA A 214 12.08 -5.38 -13.55
N PHE A 215 10.89 -5.42 -13.01
CA PHE A 215 10.08 -6.62 -12.85
C PHE A 215 9.47 -7.13 -14.16
N ASN A 216 9.04 -8.39 -14.15
CA ASN A 216 8.53 -9.13 -15.30
C ASN A 216 7.31 -8.47 -15.97
N ALA A 217 7.07 -8.79 -17.26
CA ALA A 217 6.00 -8.19 -18.06
C ALA A 217 4.57 -8.56 -17.61
N GLU A 218 4.42 -9.64 -16.85
CA GLU A 218 3.15 -10.04 -16.21
C GLU A 218 2.62 -9.02 -15.20
N TYR A 219 3.51 -8.24 -14.59
CA TYR A 219 3.15 -7.20 -13.63
C TYR A 219 2.89 -5.88 -14.33
N GLY A 220 1.72 -5.29 -14.11
CA GLY A 220 1.30 -3.98 -14.62
C GLY A 220 0.84 -3.05 -13.51
N GLN A 221 0.49 -1.81 -13.87
CA GLN A 221 -0.01 -0.78 -12.96
C GLN A 221 0.90 -0.54 -11.74
N ALA A 222 2.22 -0.56 -11.96
CA ALA A 222 3.25 -0.32 -10.97
C ALA A 222 4.36 0.55 -11.55
N LEU A 223 4.72 1.61 -10.86
CA LEU A 223 5.88 2.46 -11.22
C LEU A 223 7.08 2.15 -10.34
N SER A 224 6.89 1.93 -9.04
CA SER A 224 7.99 1.76 -8.09
C SER A 224 8.36 0.29 -7.88
N GLY A 225 7.39 -0.60 -7.76
CA GLY A 225 7.62 -2.03 -7.60
C GLY A 225 6.36 -2.83 -7.34
N VAL A 226 6.55 -4.10 -7.07
CA VAL A 226 5.46 -5.06 -6.82
C VAL A 226 5.67 -5.73 -5.47
N VAL A 227 4.64 -5.77 -4.66
CA VAL A 227 4.55 -6.57 -3.44
C VAL A 227 3.63 -7.74 -3.74
N ASN A 228 4.19 -8.94 -3.85
CA ASN A 228 3.46 -10.15 -4.15
C ASN A 228 3.42 -11.03 -2.89
N LEU A 229 2.23 -11.35 -2.43
CA LEU A 229 1.97 -12.08 -1.22
C LEU A 229 1.23 -13.39 -1.54
N VAL A 230 1.79 -14.51 -1.13
CA VAL A 230 1.14 -15.81 -1.23
C VAL A 230 0.65 -16.24 0.13
N THR A 231 -0.64 -16.57 0.21
CA THR A 231 -1.29 -17.00 1.45
C THR A 231 -1.10 -18.51 1.69
N LYS A 232 -1.11 -18.90 2.96
CA LYS A 232 -1.06 -20.31 3.36
C LYS A 232 -2.21 -21.12 2.74
N ASP A 233 -1.97 -22.42 2.60
CA ASP A 233 -2.93 -23.39 2.09
C ASP A 233 -3.03 -24.58 3.05
N GLY A 234 -4.10 -25.36 2.95
CA GLY A 234 -4.23 -26.63 3.66
C GLY A 234 -3.44 -27.75 3.01
N ASN A 235 -3.09 -28.75 3.80
CA ASN A 235 -2.45 -29.98 3.34
C ASN A 235 -3.07 -31.20 4.07
N ASN A 236 -2.41 -32.36 3.99
CA ASN A 236 -2.90 -33.59 4.66
C ASN A 236 -2.73 -33.58 6.19
N ASP A 237 -1.99 -32.64 6.74
CA ASP A 237 -1.77 -32.52 8.17
C ASP A 237 -2.64 -31.41 8.73
N PHE A 238 -3.31 -31.67 9.86
CA PHE A 238 -3.95 -30.63 10.63
C PHE A 238 -2.89 -29.76 11.32
N LYS A 239 -2.94 -28.46 11.08
CA LYS A 239 -2.09 -27.45 11.73
C LYS A 239 -2.95 -26.31 12.20
N GLY A 240 -2.66 -25.82 13.38
CA GLY A 240 -3.36 -24.67 13.91
C GLY A 240 -2.46 -23.81 14.77
N SER A 241 -2.88 -22.58 14.96
CA SER A 241 -2.25 -21.66 15.90
C SER A 241 -3.31 -20.82 16.59
N VAL A 242 -3.07 -20.52 17.85
CA VAL A 242 -3.83 -19.53 18.62
C VAL A 242 -2.81 -18.60 19.26
N GLN A 243 -3.00 -17.30 19.10
CA GLN A 243 -2.16 -16.28 19.70
C GLN A 243 -3.03 -15.21 20.35
N SER A 244 -2.65 -14.81 21.56
CA SER A 244 -3.28 -13.68 22.26
C SER A 244 -2.23 -12.84 22.93
N TYR A 245 -2.36 -11.51 22.85
CA TYR A 245 -1.56 -10.59 23.64
C TYR A 245 -2.36 -9.37 24.06
N ILE A 246 -1.91 -8.77 25.14
CA ILE A 246 -2.37 -7.47 25.64
C ILE A 246 -1.16 -6.57 25.82
N GLY A 247 -1.38 -5.26 25.86
CA GLY A 247 -0.29 -4.32 26.01
C GLY A 247 -0.75 -2.90 26.24
N ASP A 248 0.25 -2.04 26.44
CA ASP A 248 0.04 -0.61 26.61
C ASP A 248 1.26 0.18 26.17
N TYR A 249 1.07 1.48 26.06
CA TYR A 249 2.16 2.46 25.92
C TYR A 249 2.72 2.79 27.29
N VAL A 250 4.03 2.59 27.45
CA VAL A 250 4.74 2.75 28.73
C VAL A 250 5.83 3.79 28.54
N SER A 251 5.52 5.06 28.80
CA SER A 251 6.39 6.20 28.55
C SER A 251 6.22 7.24 29.66
N ASP A 252 7.26 8.02 29.94
CA ASP A 252 7.22 9.16 30.86
C ASP A 252 7.09 10.52 30.14
N ARG A 253 6.88 10.50 28.81
CA ARG A 253 6.77 11.70 27.95
C ARG A 253 5.39 12.38 28.02
N ASN A 254 4.86 12.58 29.23
CA ASN A 254 3.56 13.24 29.47
C ASN A 254 3.52 14.71 29.04
N ASN A 255 4.69 15.35 28.87
CA ASN A 255 4.81 16.67 28.29
C ASN A 255 4.46 16.73 26.78
N VAL A 256 4.54 15.61 26.09
CA VAL A 256 4.19 15.46 24.67
C VAL A 256 2.85 14.76 24.51
N PHE A 257 2.69 13.62 25.16
CA PHE A 257 1.53 12.75 25.03
C PHE A 257 0.69 12.80 26.30
N TRP A 258 -0.53 13.31 26.20
CA TRP A 258 -1.43 13.38 27.36
C TRP A 258 -1.89 11.98 27.77
N ASN A 259 -2.04 11.75 29.08
CA ASN A 259 -2.50 10.50 29.66
C ASN A 259 -1.61 9.26 29.38
N ILE A 260 -0.34 9.47 28.97
CA ILE A 260 0.57 8.36 28.61
C ILE A 260 1.15 7.68 29.86
N ASP A 261 1.11 8.33 31.01
CA ASP A 261 1.55 7.84 32.31
C ASP A 261 0.53 6.93 33.04
N GLU A 262 -0.71 6.88 32.53
CA GLU A 262 -1.78 6.03 33.05
C GLU A 262 -1.73 4.64 32.42
N LEU A 263 -1.29 3.63 33.20
CA LEU A 263 -1.17 2.26 32.70
C LEU A 263 -2.52 1.59 32.50
N ASN A 264 -2.81 1.15 31.27
CA ASN A 264 -3.99 0.36 30.90
C ASN A 264 -3.58 -0.90 30.11
N PRO A 265 -3.28 -2.01 30.74
CA PRO A 265 -2.76 -3.22 30.08
C PRO A 265 -3.63 -3.81 28.98
N ILE A 266 -4.87 -3.33 28.84
CA ILE A 266 -5.81 -3.73 27.79
C ILE A 266 -6.03 -2.62 26.76
N SER A 267 -5.15 -1.62 26.71
CA SER A 267 -5.14 -0.57 25.69
C SER A 267 -4.88 -1.16 24.30
N VAL A 268 -3.97 -2.14 24.23
CA VAL A 268 -3.72 -2.94 23.04
C VAL A 268 -4.18 -4.37 23.31
N GLN A 269 -4.94 -4.94 22.39
CA GLN A 269 -5.45 -6.32 22.47
C GLN A 269 -5.36 -6.98 21.11
N ASN A 270 -4.92 -8.22 21.06
CA ASN A 270 -4.93 -9.06 19.87
C ASN A 270 -5.37 -10.48 20.23
N TYR A 271 -6.33 -10.99 19.49
CA TYR A 271 -6.78 -12.38 19.56
C TYR A 271 -6.79 -12.93 18.15
N GLU A 272 -6.04 -13.98 17.94
CA GLU A 272 -5.85 -14.55 16.63
C GLU A 272 -5.89 -16.06 16.67
N ALA A 273 -6.51 -16.68 15.66
CA ALA A 273 -6.54 -18.13 15.49
C ALA A 273 -6.43 -18.49 14.02
N SER A 274 -5.67 -19.54 13.71
CA SER A 274 -5.62 -20.15 12.40
C SER A 274 -5.78 -21.67 12.49
N LEU A 275 -6.37 -22.25 11.44
CA LEU A 275 -6.55 -23.69 11.31
C LEU A 275 -6.45 -24.10 9.84
N SER A 276 -5.73 -25.18 9.56
CA SER A 276 -5.64 -25.76 8.23
C SER A 276 -5.62 -27.28 8.30
N GLY A 277 -6.03 -27.94 7.23
CA GLY A 277 -6.01 -29.40 7.15
C GLY A 277 -6.81 -29.94 5.98
N PRO A 278 -6.95 -31.28 5.92
CA PRO A 278 -7.76 -31.93 4.91
C PRO A 278 -9.24 -31.96 5.32
N ILE A 279 -10.15 -31.61 4.42
CA ILE A 279 -11.57 -31.99 4.48
C ILE A 279 -11.72 -33.41 3.91
N ILE A 280 -11.03 -33.66 2.77
CA ILE A 280 -10.91 -34.99 2.16
C ILE A 280 -9.42 -35.19 1.91
N LYS A 281 -8.84 -36.22 2.53
CA LYS A 281 -7.42 -36.55 2.40
C LYS A 281 -7.00 -36.63 0.93
N ASP A 282 -5.86 -36.04 0.61
CA ASP A 282 -5.23 -35.93 -0.72
C ASP A 282 -5.97 -35.04 -1.75
N ASN A 283 -7.23 -34.66 -1.50
CA ASN A 283 -8.06 -34.02 -2.51
C ASN A 283 -8.60 -32.61 -2.11
N LEU A 284 -9.17 -32.46 -0.92
CA LEU A 284 -9.85 -31.24 -0.51
C LEU A 284 -9.29 -30.71 0.79
N PHE A 285 -8.77 -29.50 0.76
CA PHE A 285 -8.07 -28.87 1.86
C PHE A 285 -8.72 -27.54 2.22
N PHE A 286 -8.50 -27.11 3.45
CA PHE A 286 -8.91 -25.79 3.90
C PHE A 286 -7.81 -25.10 4.69
N PHE A 287 -7.83 -23.78 4.69
CA PHE A 287 -7.11 -22.89 5.59
C PHE A 287 -8.07 -21.78 6.04
N THR A 288 -8.06 -21.45 7.33
CA THR A 288 -8.80 -20.31 7.86
C THR A 288 -7.96 -19.54 8.86
N ASN A 289 -8.16 -18.22 8.90
CA ASN A 289 -7.54 -17.32 9.86
C ASN A 289 -8.56 -16.29 10.31
N LEU A 290 -8.58 -16.00 11.61
CA LEU A 290 -9.42 -14.97 12.23
C LEU A 290 -8.55 -14.13 13.15
N ARG A 291 -8.71 -12.81 13.13
CA ARG A 291 -8.01 -11.88 14.02
C ARG A 291 -8.95 -10.77 14.47
N TYR A 292 -8.95 -10.50 15.77
CA TYR A 292 -9.47 -9.29 16.37
C TYR A 292 -8.31 -8.50 16.95
N TYR A 293 -8.19 -7.24 16.54
CA TYR A 293 -7.17 -6.32 17.01
C TYR A 293 -7.82 -5.02 17.48
N LYS A 294 -7.40 -4.54 18.64
CA LYS A 294 -7.81 -3.26 19.19
C LYS A 294 -6.60 -2.53 19.73
N ASN A 295 -6.49 -1.24 19.41
CA ASN A 295 -5.47 -0.33 19.93
C ASN A 295 -6.15 1.01 20.26
N GLN A 296 -6.07 1.45 21.51
CA GLN A 296 -6.58 2.76 21.90
C GLN A 296 -5.73 3.92 21.36
N GLY A 297 -4.50 3.61 20.90
CA GLY A 297 -3.57 4.64 20.48
C GLY A 297 -2.94 5.41 21.65
N TYR A 298 -2.14 6.39 21.31
CA TYR A 298 -1.35 7.19 22.27
C TYR A 298 -1.62 8.69 22.20
N PHE A 299 -2.55 9.12 21.35
CA PHE A 299 -3.03 10.47 21.29
C PHE A 299 -4.35 10.61 22.06
N TYR A 300 -4.33 11.39 23.13
CA TYR A 300 -5.50 11.64 23.95
C TYR A 300 -5.91 13.12 23.90
N GLY A 301 -7.21 13.35 23.97
CA GLY A 301 -7.80 14.64 24.28
C GLY A 301 -8.45 14.60 25.66
N LYS A 302 -8.65 15.76 26.26
CA LYS A 302 -9.37 15.93 27.52
C LYS A 302 -10.75 16.50 27.21
N ARG A 303 -11.82 15.79 27.62
CA ARG A 303 -13.20 16.29 27.43
C ARG A 303 -13.47 17.45 28.37
N TYR A 304 -12.79 18.58 28.13
CA TYR A 304 -13.01 19.81 28.87
C TYR A 304 -14.26 20.52 28.38
N PHE A 305 -14.57 20.40 27.09
CA PHE A 305 -15.78 20.93 26.47
C PHE A 305 -16.66 19.82 25.90
N LEU A 306 -17.98 20.02 26.01
CA LEU A 306 -18.96 19.31 25.19
C LEU A 306 -19.10 20.02 23.82
N VAL A 307 -19.61 19.32 22.82
CA VAL A 307 -19.90 19.91 21.49
C VAL A 307 -20.94 21.05 21.57
N THR A 308 -21.74 21.10 22.62
CA THR A 308 -22.75 22.15 22.90
C THR A 308 -22.18 23.36 23.61
N ASP A 309 -20.93 23.30 24.06
CA ASP A 309 -20.28 24.45 24.68
C ASP A 309 -19.84 25.49 23.63
N TYR A 310 -19.62 26.71 24.04
CA TYR A 310 -19.23 27.81 23.16
C TYR A 310 -18.41 28.88 23.88
N ALA A 311 -17.66 29.64 23.10
CA ALA A 311 -17.02 30.85 23.53
C ALA A 311 -17.73 32.07 22.89
N SER A 312 -17.98 33.12 23.65
CA SER A 312 -18.52 34.35 23.12
C SER A 312 -17.65 35.53 23.52
N GLU A 313 -17.35 36.40 22.57
CA GLU A 313 -16.63 37.64 22.84
C GLU A 313 -17.48 38.55 23.72
N VAL A 314 -16.85 39.19 24.76
CA VAL A 314 -17.52 40.13 25.62
C VAL A 314 -17.65 41.47 24.88
N PRO A 315 -18.87 41.94 24.59
CA PRO A 315 -19.08 43.19 23.86
C PRO A 315 -18.39 44.36 24.53
N GLY A 316 -17.60 45.14 23.78
CA GLY A 316 -16.93 46.32 24.26
C GLY A 316 -15.69 46.10 25.12
N SER A 317 -15.19 44.89 25.25
CA SER A 317 -13.92 44.63 25.91
C SER A 317 -12.75 45.13 25.05
N ALA A 318 -11.97 46.04 25.56
CA ALA A 318 -10.72 46.47 24.95
C ALA A 318 -9.70 45.33 25.09
N GLY A 319 -9.55 44.48 24.05
CA GLY A 319 -8.62 43.36 24.06
C GLY A 319 -9.28 41.99 23.89
N GLY A 320 -10.58 41.91 23.53
CA GLY A 320 -11.22 40.64 23.12
C GLY A 320 -11.37 39.64 24.26
N ALA A 321 -11.91 40.03 25.39
CA ALA A 321 -12.25 39.12 26.47
C ALA A 321 -13.33 38.12 26.01
N PHE A 322 -13.26 36.88 26.47
CA PHE A 322 -14.22 35.82 26.11
C PHE A 322 -14.92 35.28 27.35
N ASN A 323 -16.23 35.11 27.25
CA ASN A 323 -16.99 34.24 28.14
C ASN A 323 -16.95 32.82 27.59
N ILE A 324 -16.53 31.87 28.39
CA ILE A 324 -16.38 30.48 28.01
C ILE A 324 -17.30 29.61 28.86
N ASN A 325 -18.12 28.82 28.22
CA ASN A 325 -18.93 27.78 28.83
C ASN A 325 -18.17 26.42 28.71
N SER A 326 -17.96 25.74 29.83
CA SER A 326 -17.29 24.42 29.88
C SER A 326 -18.09 23.48 30.78
N ASN A 327 -18.68 22.46 30.16
CA ASN A 327 -19.52 21.46 30.83
C ASN A 327 -18.96 20.02 30.70
N GLY A 328 -17.75 19.90 30.19
CA GLY A 328 -17.11 18.60 30.05
C GLY A 328 -16.74 17.96 31.40
N ASP A 329 -16.59 16.65 31.40
CA ASP A 329 -16.25 15.84 32.59
C ASP A 329 -14.75 15.77 32.88
N SER A 330 -13.92 16.38 32.04
CA SER A 330 -12.45 16.37 32.08
C SER A 330 -11.81 14.97 31.94
N ASN A 331 -12.55 13.97 31.49
CA ASN A 331 -12.01 12.64 31.21
C ASN A 331 -11.11 12.65 29.96
N TYR A 332 -10.07 11.84 29.99
CA TYR A 332 -9.25 11.61 28.80
C TYR A 332 -9.96 10.66 27.83
N VAL A 333 -9.92 11.02 26.55
CA VAL A 333 -10.55 10.29 25.46
C VAL A 333 -9.54 10.07 24.35
N SER A 334 -9.41 8.84 23.87
CA SER A 334 -8.53 8.52 22.74
C SER A 334 -8.96 9.23 21.45
N LEU A 335 -8.00 9.84 20.75
CA LEU A 335 -8.19 10.56 19.49
C LEU A 335 -7.72 9.77 18.26
N ASN A 336 -7.01 8.63 18.44
CA ASN A 336 -6.54 7.77 17.35
C ASN A 336 -6.78 6.26 17.62
N PRO A 337 -7.94 5.85 18.18
CA PRO A 337 -8.22 4.44 18.40
C PRO A 337 -8.42 3.71 17.07
N THR A 338 -8.02 2.44 17.06
CA THR A 338 -8.28 1.51 15.95
C THR A 338 -8.85 0.22 16.51
N GLU A 339 -9.90 -0.30 15.87
CA GLU A 339 -10.46 -1.61 16.12
C GLU A 339 -10.67 -2.31 14.79
N ARG A 340 -10.13 -3.54 14.64
CA ARG A 340 -10.11 -4.29 13.40
C ARG A 340 -10.53 -5.72 13.62
N ILE A 341 -11.37 -6.24 12.72
CA ILE A 341 -11.70 -7.65 12.59
C ILE A 341 -11.28 -8.10 11.20
N TYR A 342 -10.47 -9.14 11.16
CA TYR A 342 -10.02 -9.76 9.92
C TYR A 342 -10.45 -11.23 9.89
N GLY A 343 -10.87 -11.71 8.73
CA GLY A 343 -11.20 -13.09 8.47
C GLY A 343 -10.72 -13.56 7.10
N GLN A 344 -10.19 -14.77 7.03
CA GLN A 344 -9.80 -15.44 5.79
C GLN A 344 -10.27 -16.89 5.80
N ALA A 345 -10.76 -17.36 4.66
CA ALA A 345 -11.09 -18.76 4.41
C ALA A 345 -10.66 -19.15 3.00
N LYS A 346 -9.77 -20.14 2.88
CA LYS A 346 -9.27 -20.66 1.62
C LYS A 346 -9.63 -22.14 1.53
N ILE A 347 -10.22 -22.54 0.42
CA ILE A 347 -10.54 -23.94 0.10
C ILE A 347 -9.80 -24.29 -1.18
N SER A 348 -9.10 -25.43 -1.18
CA SER A 348 -8.32 -25.92 -2.32
C SER A 348 -8.74 -27.33 -2.67
N TYR A 349 -9.17 -27.56 -3.90
CA TYR A 349 -9.63 -28.85 -4.40
C TYR A 349 -8.79 -29.32 -5.58
N ARG A 350 -8.23 -30.52 -5.48
CA ARG A 350 -7.59 -31.22 -6.57
C ARG A 350 -8.65 -31.96 -7.37
N LEU A 351 -9.04 -31.38 -8.52
CA LEU A 351 -10.07 -31.93 -9.38
C LEU A 351 -9.61 -33.22 -10.06
N MET A 352 -8.38 -33.23 -10.54
CA MET A 352 -7.69 -34.36 -11.16
C MET A 352 -6.19 -34.15 -11.02
N GLU A 353 -5.39 -35.13 -11.44
CA GLU A 353 -3.95 -35.00 -11.51
C GLU A 353 -3.54 -33.79 -12.36
N GLY A 354 -2.68 -32.92 -11.82
CA GLY A 354 -2.26 -31.69 -12.48
C GLY A 354 -3.28 -30.54 -12.47
N MET A 355 -4.50 -30.70 -11.90
CA MET A 355 -5.53 -29.65 -11.91
C MET A 355 -6.04 -29.33 -10.50
N LYS A 356 -5.81 -28.09 -10.07
CA LYS A 356 -6.22 -27.54 -8.76
C LYS A 356 -7.13 -26.33 -8.94
N VAL A 357 -8.23 -26.31 -8.22
CA VAL A 357 -9.10 -25.12 -8.04
C VAL A 357 -8.97 -24.65 -6.61
N SER A 358 -8.81 -23.36 -6.40
CA SER A 358 -8.83 -22.77 -5.06
C SER A 358 -9.76 -21.56 -5.02
N TYR A 359 -10.44 -21.40 -3.91
CA TYR A 359 -11.25 -20.24 -3.61
C TYR A 359 -10.75 -19.62 -2.30
N ASN A 360 -10.35 -18.35 -2.37
CA ASN A 360 -9.85 -17.58 -1.23
C ASN A 360 -10.79 -16.41 -0.97
N PHE A 361 -11.42 -16.39 0.19
CA PHE A 361 -12.26 -15.30 0.68
C PHE A 361 -11.57 -14.59 1.84
N MET A 362 -11.51 -13.26 1.76
CA MET A 362 -10.96 -12.40 2.81
C MET A 362 -11.95 -11.29 3.12
N ILE A 363 -12.06 -10.93 4.38
CA ILE A 363 -12.90 -9.83 4.86
C ILE A 363 -12.15 -9.05 5.94
N GLU A 364 -12.29 -7.74 5.91
CA GLU A 364 -11.79 -6.84 6.93
C GLU A 364 -12.85 -5.80 7.28
N ASN A 365 -12.99 -5.51 8.57
CA ASN A 365 -13.83 -4.45 9.07
C ASN A 365 -13.05 -3.66 10.10
N GLN A 366 -12.88 -2.36 9.86
CA GLN A 366 -12.07 -1.47 10.69
C GLN A 366 -12.87 -0.23 11.10
N ASN A 367 -12.82 0.08 12.40
CA ASN A 367 -13.31 1.32 12.98
C ASN A 367 -12.12 2.10 13.53
N MET A 368 -11.99 3.39 13.17
CA MET A 368 -10.84 4.19 13.59
C MET A 368 -11.19 5.67 13.72
N LYS A 369 -10.29 6.41 14.39
CA LYS A 369 -10.23 7.87 14.31
C LYS A 369 -8.81 8.27 13.92
N PHE A 370 -8.67 9.39 13.22
CA PHE A 370 -7.36 10.03 13.02
C PHE A 370 -7.24 11.18 14.01
N TYR A 371 -6.04 11.38 14.51
CA TYR A 371 -5.76 12.46 15.43
C TYR A 371 -6.12 13.82 14.81
N ASP A 372 -6.94 14.59 15.53
CA ASP A 372 -7.24 15.99 15.23
C ASP A 372 -6.75 16.83 16.42
N GLY A 373 -5.66 17.59 16.20
CA GLY A 373 -5.09 18.47 17.23
C GLY A 373 -6.06 19.54 17.71
N GLY A 374 -6.96 20.00 16.85
CA GLY A 374 -8.01 20.97 17.22
C GLY A 374 -9.04 20.38 18.20
N ALA A 375 -9.26 19.07 18.15
CA ALA A 375 -10.22 18.38 19.01
C ALA A 375 -9.66 17.99 20.39
N ARG A 376 -8.44 18.42 20.76
CA ARG A 376 -7.80 18.02 22.04
C ARG A 376 -8.63 18.35 23.28
N LEU A 377 -9.39 19.44 23.28
CA LEU A 377 -10.28 19.81 24.41
C LEU A 377 -11.76 19.49 24.15
N THR A 378 -12.12 19.08 22.91
CA THR A 378 -13.47 18.67 22.51
C THR A 378 -13.40 17.34 21.74
N PRO A 379 -12.95 16.24 22.37
CA PRO A 379 -12.62 14.99 21.68
C PRO A 379 -13.83 14.31 21.02
N ASP A 380 -15.06 14.66 21.44
CA ASP A 380 -16.29 14.15 20.87
C ASP A 380 -16.59 14.74 19.48
N ASN A 381 -15.87 15.80 19.07
CA ASN A 381 -15.94 16.39 17.73
C ASN A 381 -14.98 15.75 16.71
N ASN A 382 -14.22 14.72 17.10
CA ASN A 382 -13.32 14.01 16.21
C ASN A 382 -14.09 12.99 15.34
N LEU A 383 -13.96 13.10 14.01
CA LEU A 383 -14.67 12.25 13.04
C LEU A 383 -14.36 10.77 13.26
N ARG A 384 -15.43 9.98 13.22
CA ARG A 384 -15.36 8.51 13.20
C ARG A 384 -15.18 8.02 11.76
N ARG A 385 -14.33 7.03 11.56
CA ARG A 385 -14.01 6.45 10.27
C ARG A 385 -14.29 4.95 10.28
N PHE A 386 -14.89 4.49 9.20
CA PHE A 386 -15.32 3.11 9.03
C PHE A 386 -14.79 2.61 7.70
N GLU A 387 -14.11 1.49 7.72
CA GLU A 387 -13.68 0.81 6.52
C GLU A 387 -14.17 -0.64 6.56
N LYS A 388 -14.78 -1.08 5.47
CA LYS A 388 -15.17 -2.46 5.28
C LYS A 388 -14.73 -2.91 3.91
N SER A 389 -13.93 -3.96 3.87
CA SER A 389 -13.43 -4.52 2.62
C SER A 389 -13.59 -6.03 2.58
N TYR A 390 -13.70 -6.57 1.39
CA TYR A 390 -13.64 -8.01 1.15
C TYR A 390 -13.07 -8.32 -0.22
N SER A 391 -12.45 -9.48 -0.33
CA SER A 391 -11.89 -10.01 -1.57
C SER A 391 -12.32 -11.45 -1.77
N ASN A 392 -12.67 -11.79 -3.01
CA ASN A 392 -12.99 -13.13 -3.47
C ASN A 392 -12.03 -13.45 -4.61
N ILE A 393 -11.28 -14.54 -4.51
CA ILE A 393 -10.34 -14.99 -5.53
C ILE A 393 -10.65 -16.44 -5.85
N LEU A 394 -11.04 -16.72 -7.07
CA LEU A 394 -11.20 -18.08 -7.61
C LEU A 394 -10.05 -18.34 -8.59
N SER A 395 -9.20 -19.29 -8.26
CA SER A 395 -8.02 -19.65 -9.07
C SER A 395 -8.17 -21.06 -9.60
N LEU A 396 -7.98 -21.24 -10.89
CA LEU A 396 -7.81 -22.53 -11.56
C LEU A 396 -6.36 -22.64 -12.04
N ASN A 397 -5.65 -23.61 -11.52
CA ASN A 397 -4.30 -23.92 -11.94
C ASN A 397 -4.28 -25.31 -12.58
N HIS A 398 -3.82 -25.42 -13.85
CA HIS A 398 -3.85 -26.65 -14.60
C HIS A 398 -2.54 -26.89 -15.35
N ALA A 399 -1.81 -27.92 -14.94
CA ALA A 399 -0.66 -28.47 -15.67
C ALA A 399 -1.17 -29.35 -16.81
N ILE A 400 -1.09 -28.86 -18.04
CA ILE A 400 -1.52 -29.59 -19.23
C ILE A 400 -0.52 -30.69 -19.58
N SER A 401 0.76 -30.43 -19.30
CA SER A 401 1.86 -31.40 -19.50
C SER A 401 2.95 -31.14 -18.45
N ALA A 402 3.96 -31.95 -18.42
CA ALA A 402 5.15 -31.76 -17.58
C ALA A 402 5.88 -30.42 -17.88
N SER A 403 5.68 -29.87 -19.09
CA SER A 403 6.33 -28.62 -19.53
C SER A 403 5.39 -27.43 -19.70
N SER A 404 4.08 -27.57 -19.50
CA SER A 404 3.12 -26.51 -19.77
C SER A 404 1.99 -26.49 -18.78
N PHE A 405 1.65 -25.29 -18.30
CA PHE A 405 0.48 -25.07 -17.44
C PHE A 405 -0.12 -23.67 -17.65
N TYR A 406 -1.32 -23.44 -17.15
CA TYR A 406 -1.91 -22.14 -17.10
C TYR A 406 -2.60 -21.89 -15.74
N THR A 407 -2.71 -20.62 -15.38
CA THR A 407 -3.51 -20.16 -14.25
C THR A 407 -4.58 -19.18 -14.75
N LEU A 408 -5.83 -19.46 -14.40
CA LEU A 408 -6.95 -18.55 -14.61
C LEU A 408 -7.42 -18.05 -13.25
N ASN A 409 -7.33 -16.75 -13.04
CA ASN A 409 -7.80 -16.09 -11.85
C ASN A 409 -9.02 -15.23 -12.16
N LEU A 410 -10.11 -15.46 -11.43
CA LEU A 410 -11.28 -14.60 -11.42
C LEU A 410 -11.37 -13.98 -10.03
N SER A 411 -11.48 -12.67 -9.96
CA SER A 411 -11.56 -11.99 -8.67
C SER A 411 -12.60 -10.89 -8.63
N TYR A 412 -13.10 -10.67 -7.44
CA TYR A 412 -13.89 -9.50 -7.12
C TYR A 412 -13.50 -8.99 -5.74
N TYR A 413 -13.10 -7.73 -5.67
CA TYR A 413 -12.89 -7.06 -4.40
C TYR A 413 -13.76 -5.82 -4.29
N PHE A 414 -14.03 -5.43 -3.04
CA PHE A 414 -14.84 -4.29 -2.68
C PHE A 414 -14.29 -3.64 -1.42
N LYS A 415 -14.22 -2.29 -1.44
CA LYS A 415 -13.82 -1.46 -0.29
C LYS A 415 -14.86 -0.36 -0.12
N ASP A 416 -15.42 -0.24 1.07
CA ASP A 416 -16.34 0.81 1.50
C ASP A 416 -15.67 1.61 2.61
N TYR A 417 -15.46 2.89 2.38
CA TYR A 417 -14.89 3.82 3.34
C TYR A 417 -15.88 4.94 3.60
N ARG A 418 -16.14 5.21 4.88
CA ARG A 418 -17.04 6.28 5.31
C ARG A 418 -16.45 7.03 6.49
N HIS A 419 -16.70 8.33 6.54
CA HIS A 419 -16.51 9.09 7.76
C HIS A 419 -17.62 10.08 8.02
N PHE A 420 -17.96 10.26 9.29
CA PHE A 420 -18.93 11.19 9.79
C PHE A 420 -18.78 11.32 11.31
N LEU A 421 -19.40 12.37 11.89
CA LEU A 421 -19.45 12.50 13.33
C LEU A 421 -20.58 11.65 13.93
N PHE A 422 -21.77 11.75 13.35
CA PHE A 422 -22.98 11.00 13.74
C PHE A 422 -23.51 10.20 12.54
N GLU A 423 -23.96 8.97 12.78
CA GLU A 423 -24.56 8.15 11.73
C GLU A 423 -25.84 8.77 11.20
N ASP A 424 -26.76 9.15 12.12
CA ASP A 424 -28.00 9.83 11.80
C ASP A 424 -27.83 11.34 11.88
N ILE A 425 -28.25 12.03 10.82
CA ILE A 425 -28.28 13.49 10.78
C ILE A 425 -29.40 14.03 11.70
N TYR A 426 -30.60 13.45 11.59
CA TYR A 426 -31.81 13.89 12.23
C TYR A 426 -32.20 12.98 13.38
N THR A 427 -32.72 13.56 14.47
CA THR A 427 -33.12 12.82 15.66
C THR A 427 -34.58 12.37 15.64
N GLY A 428 -35.42 12.96 14.77
CA GLY A 428 -36.86 12.81 14.79
C GLY A 428 -37.56 13.55 15.92
N ASN A 429 -36.83 14.26 16.79
CA ASN A 429 -37.39 15.07 17.87
C ASN A 429 -37.50 16.54 17.43
N PRO A 430 -38.72 17.15 17.40
CA PRO A 430 -38.88 18.54 16.99
C PRO A 430 -38.11 19.54 17.85
N SER A 431 -37.90 19.25 19.13
CA SER A 431 -37.13 20.10 20.05
C SER A 431 -35.61 20.01 19.89
N LYS A 432 -35.14 18.94 19.26
CA LYS A 432 -33.75 18.72 18.91
C LYS A 432 -33.70 18.03 17.55
N PRO A 433 -33.95 18.73 16.45
CA PRO A 433 -34.17 18.12 15.13
C PRO A 433 -32.94 17.40 14.55
N THR A 434 -31.75 17.81 14.97
CA THR A 434 -30.48 17.23 14.49
C THR A 434 -29.55 16.86 15.64
N ASN A 435 -28.64 15.94 15.40
CA ASN A 435 -27.51 15.61 16.30
C ASN A 435 -26.37 16.62 16.21
N TYR A 436 -26.35 17.43 15.15
CA TYR A 436 -25.33 18.47 14.92
C TYR A 436 -25.65 19.75 15.70
N VAL A 437 -24.61 20.48 16.09
CA VAL A 437 -24.68 21.82 16.65
C VAL A 437 -23.93 22.78 15.73
N ASP A 438 -24.19 24.08 15.92
CA ASP A 438 -23.67 25.13 15.04
C ASP A 438 -22.13 25.06 14.94
N ASN A 439 -21.65 24.92 13.71
CA ASN A 439 -20.22 24.88 13.42
C ASN A 439 -19.50 26.19 13.79
N SER A 440 -20.22 27.34 13.82
CA SER A 440 -19.63 28.58 14.25
C SER A 440 -19.21 28.58 15.74
N TRP A 441 -19.71 27.62 16.54
CA TRP A 441 -19.29 27.46 17.95
C TRP A 441 -17.89 26.83 18.07
N ARG A 442 -17.29 26.35 16.99
CA ARG A 442 -15.87 25.95 16.95
C ARG A 442 -14.92 27.15 17.04
N GLN A 443 -15.42 28.36 17.10
CA GLN A 443 -14.56 29.54 17.28
C GLN A 443 -13.73 29.41 18.56
N THR A 444 -12.48 29.74 18.43
CA THR A 444 -11.52 29.67 19.52
C THR A 444 -11.07 31.07 19.93
N PRO A 445 -10.98 31.36 21.24
CA PRO A 445 -10.17 32.49 21.68
C PRO A 445 -8.75 32.38 21.14
N PRO A 446 -8.03 33.50 20.97
CA PRO A 446 -6.62 33.45 20.59
C PRO A 446 -5.83 32.53 21.52
N TYR A 447 -4.89 31.79 20.95
CA TYR A 447 -4.04 30.84 21.66
C TYR A 447 -4.77 29.68 22.36
N SER A 448 -5.95 29.28 21.87
CA SER A 448 -6.74 28.16 22.42
C SER A 448 -7.01 27.07 21.40
N PHE A 449 -7.29 25.84 21.90
CA PHE A 449 -7.87 24.76 21.07
C PHE A 449 -9.36 25.04 20.79
N ASN A 450 -9.95 24.27 19.85
CA ASN A 450 -11.37 24.42 19.52
C ASN A 450 -12.28 24.20 20.74
N ILE A 451 -13.30 25.01 20.84
CA ILE A 451 -14.36 24.97 21.86
C ILE A 451 -15.66 24.61 21.14
N GLY A 452 -16.33 23.59 21.57
CA GLY A 452 -17.65 23.21 21.09
C GLY A 452 -17.79 23.05 19.56
N GLY A 453 -19.02 23.12 19.09
CA GLY A 453 -19.38 22.92 17.69
C GLY A 453 -19.20 21.50 17.19
N THR A 454 -19.73 21.19 16.01
CA THR A 454 -19.57 19.87 15.37
C THR A 454 -18.95 19.98 13.99
N ASN A 455 -18.18 18.97 13.60
CA ASN A 455 -17.73 18.83 12.23
C ASN A 455 -18.88 18.34 11.36
N HIS A 456 -19.24 19.11 10.32
CA HIS A 456 -20.37 18.86 9.44
C HIS A 456 -20.04 18.00 8.21
N ASN A 457 -18.78 17.62 8.02
CA ASN A 457 -18.39 16.79 6.87
C ASN A 457 -18.90 15.36 7.01
N ARG A 458 -19.40 14.83 5.93
CA ARG A 458 -19.84 13.44 5.76
C ARG A 458 -19.33 12.91 4.44
N PHE A 459 -18.63 11.83 4.50
CA PHE A 459 -17.99 11.23 3.34
C PHE A 459 -18.36 9.76 3.21
N SER A 460 -18.58 9.31 1.98
CA SER A 460 -18.77 7.90 1.63
C SER A 460 -18.15 7.63 0.27
N ARG A 461 -17.32 6.62 0.22
CA ARG A 461 -16.68 6.12 -1.00
C ARG A 461 -16.75 4.61 -1.01
N ASN A 462 -17.14 4.04 -2.14
CA ASN A 462 -16.90 2.62 -2.35
C ASN A 462 -16.29 2.36 -3.72
N SER A 463 -15.33 1.46 -3.74
CA SER A 463 -14.65 0.97 -4.93
C SER A 463 -14.83 -0.55 -5.01
N GLY A 464 -15.30 -1.03 -6.15
CA GLY A 464 -15.40 -2.43 -6.48
C GLY A 464 -14.65 -2.72 -7.76
N THR A 465 -13.87 -3.80 -7.81
CA THR A 465 -13.18 -4.22 -9.03
C THR A 465 -13.44 -5.70 -9.28
N MET A 466 -13.91 -5.98 -10.47
CA MET A 466 -13.99 -7.33 -11.00
C MET A 466 -12.86 -7.55 -11.99
N SER A 467 -12.09 -8.63 -11.85
CA SER A 467 -10.99 -8.93 -12.76
C SER A 467 -10.98 -10.39 -13.23
N ALA A 468 -10.47 -10.57 -14.45
CA ALA A 468 -10.14 -11.87 -15.01
C ALA A 468 -8.71 -11.82 -15.54
N LYS A 469 -7.84 -12.68 -15.03
CA LYS A 469 -6.43 -12.78 -15.43
C LYS A 469 -6.14 -14.20 -15.87
N LEU A 470 -5.60 -14.34 -17.07
CA LEU A 470 -5.11 -15.60 -17.62
C LEU A 470 -3.61 -15.46 -17.82
N ASP A 471 -2.88 -16.35 -17.23
CA ASP A 471 -1.45 -16.50 -17.44
C ASP A 471 -1.19 -17.92 -17.98
N TRP A 472 -0.38 -18.01 -19.02
CA TRP A 472 0.03 -19.26 -19.63
C TRP A 472 1.55 -19.38 -19.63
N ALA A 473 1.97 -20.59 -19.41
CA ALA A 473 3.37 -20.85 -19.16
C ALA A 473 3.85 -22.23 -19.67
N THR A 474 5.07 -22.35 -20.35
CA THR A 474 5.68 -23.61 -20.90
C THR A 474 7.21 -23.54 -21.07
N GLN A 475 7.92 -24.58 -20.70
CA GLN A 475 9.31 -24.79 -21.02
C GLN A 475 9.42 -25.29 -22.48
N ALA A 476 9.65 -24.37 -23.42
CA ALA A 476 9.67 -24.69 -24.87
C ALA A 476 10.83 -25.58 -25.27
N THR A 477 12.03 -25.29 -24.78
CA THR A 477 13.20 -26.12 -24.81
C THR A 477 13.87 -26.12 -23.46
N ARG A 478 14.95 -26.85 -23.27
CA ARG A 478 15.70 -26.81 -22.03
C ARG A 478 16.21 -25.41 -21.68
N GLU A 479 16.53 -24.61 -22.68
CA GLU A 479 17.09 -23.28 -22.54
C GLU A 479 16.06 -22.17 -22.64
N ILE A 480 14.89 -22.41 -23.21
CA ILE A 480 13.88 -21.38 -23.52
C ILE A 480 12.62 -21.58 -22.72
N ASN A 481 12.26 -20.55 -22.06
CA ASN A 481 11.13 -20.39 -21.22
C ASN A 481 10.30 -19.20 -21.73
N VAL A 482 9.00 -19.35 -22.06
CA VAL A 482 8.13 -18.30 -22.60
C VAL A 482 6.88 -18.17 -21.75
N GLN A 483 6.45 -16.98 -21.49
CA GLN A 483 5.21 -16.63 -20.77
C GLN A 483 4.36 -15.71 -21.63
N PHE A 484 3.05 -15.87 -21.59
CA PHE A 484 2.12 -14.90 -22.14
C PHE A 484 0.81 -14.91 -21.35
N GLY A 485 0.14 -13.80 -21.35
CA GLY A 485 -1.11 -13.68 -20.63
C GLY A 485 -1.78 -12.36 -20.85
N GLY A 486 -2.85 -12.16 -20.08
CA GLY A 486 -3.58 -10.91 -20.12
C GLY A 486 -4.53 -10.77 -18.94
N ASP A 487 -4.90 -9.54 -18.66
CA ASP A 487 -5.88 -9.22 -17.63
C ASP A 487 -6.93 -8.24 -18.15
N LEU A 488 -8.13 -8.36 -17.61
CA LEU A 488 -9.26 -7.50 -17.86
C LEU A 488 -9.83 -7.08 -16.51
N LYS A 489 -10.12 -5.79 -16.35
CA LYS A 489 -10.70 -5.24 -15.13
C LYS A 489 -11.85 -4.29 -15.48
N GLU A 490 -12.90 -4.38 -14.70
CA GLU A 490 -13.96 -3.37 -14.65
C GLU A 490 -14.08 -2.87 -13.22
N HIS A 491 -13.99 -1.55 -13.07
CA HIS A 491 -14.13 -0.88 -11.80
C HIS A 491 -15.51 -0.29 -11.64
N ARG A 492 -15.96 -0.14 -10.40
CA ARG A 492 -17.15 0.62 -10.02
C ARG A 492 -16.78 1.53 -8.87
N LEU A 493 -16.76 2.82 -9.14
CA LEU A 493 -16.33 3.85 -8.19
C LEU A 493 -17.53 4.72 -7.84
N PHE A 494 -17.99 4.64 -6.60
CA PHE A 494 -18.98 5.55 -6.05
C PHE A 494 -18.30 6.49 -5.04
N TYR A 495 -18.62 7.75 -5.16
CA TYR A 495 -18.10 8.82 -4.29
C TYR A 495 -19.24 9.72 -3.88
N LYS A 496 -19.25 10.13 -2.62
CA LYS A 496 -20.14 11.14 -2.10
C LYS A 496 -19.47 11.90 -0.96
N ASN A 497 -19.33 13.20 -1.10
CA ASN A 497 -18.83 14.11 -0.09
C ASN A 497 -19.88 15.19 0.17
N VAL A 498 -20.24 15.41 1.43
CA VAL A 498 -21.25 16.38 1.83
C VAL A 498 -20.76 17.18 3.03
N ASN A 499 -20.78 18.49 2.90
CA ASN A 499 -20.69 19.40 4.05
C ASN A 499 -22.11 19.87 4.39
N LEU A 500 -22.65 19.40 5.51
CA LEU A 500 -23.96 19.84 5.97
C LEU A 500 -23.97 21.35 6.23
N VAL A 501 -24.99 22.03 5.74
CA VAL A 501 -25.14 23.47 5.92
C VAL A 501 -26.28 23.80 6.90
N PRO A 502 -26.22 24.92 7.64
CA PRO A 502 -27.30 25.34 8.51
C PRO A 502 -28.61 25.53 7.73
N GLN A 503 -29.72 25.11 8.30
CA GLN A 503 -31.04 25.51 7.80
C GLN A 503 -31.32 26.96 8.21
N PHE A 504 -31.85 27.74 7.27
CA PHE A 504 -32.25 29.12 7.51
C PHE A 504 -33.78 29.25 7.45
N ASP A 505 -34.33 30.17 8.25
CA ASP A 505 -35.74 30.56 8.21
C ASP A 505 -36.03 31.53 7.05
N GLU A 506 -37.29 31.96 6.94
CA GLU A 506 -37.73 32.91 5.91
C GLU A 506 -37.07 34.28 6.02
N ASN A 507 -36.50 34.62 7.17
CA ASN A 507 -35.81 35.89 7.43
C ASN A 507 -34.29 35.79 7.22
N GLY A 508 -33.81 34.64 6.78
CA GLY A 508 -32.37 34.36 6.59
C GLY A 508 -31.60 34.17 7.90
N GLN A 509 -32.32 33.88 9.01
CA GLN A 509 -31.69 33.52 10.27
C GLN A 509 -31.57 32.02 10.39
N LYS A 510 -30.51 31.53 11.09
CA LYS A 510 -30.39 30.08 11.38
C LYS A 510 -31.62 29.57 12.12
N ALA A 511 -32.16 28.42 11.73
CA ALA A 511 -33.33 27.83 12.35
C ALA A 511 -33.19 27.69 13.86
N SER A 512 -34.28 27.94 14.59
CA SER A 512 -34.35 27.71 16.04
C SER A 512 -35.56 26.81 16.37
N PRO A 513 -35.35 25.58 16.90
CA PRO A 513 -34.07 24.97 17.26
C PRO A 513 -33.14 24.75 16.04
N TYR A 514 -31.81 24.78 16.28
CA TYR A 514 -30.81 24.61 15.23
C TYR A 514 -31.02 23.34 14.45
N ASN A 515 -30.97 23.46 13.15
CA ASN A 515 -31.06 22.32 12.23
C ASN A 515 -30.08 22.46 11.08
N VAL A 516 -29.74 21.32 10.46
CA VAL A 516 -28.88 21.25 9.27
C VAL A 516 -29.63 20.61 8.13
N VAL A 517 -29.19 20.91 6.91
CA VAL A 517 -29.71 20.31 5.69
C VAL A 517 -28.59 19.78 4.82
N VAL A 518 -28.88 18.76 4.03
CA VAL A 518 -27.99 18.30 2.96
C VAL A 518 -28.15 19.29 1.80
N PRO A 519 -27.07 20.00 1.40
CA PRO A 519 -27.16 20.94 0.29
C PRO A 519 -27.44 20.23 -1.04
N PRO A 520 -28.00 20.95 -2.03
CA PRO A 520 -28.18 20.41 -3.38
C PRO A 520 -26.85 19.99 -4.02
N VAL A 521 -26.88 19.00 -4.94
CA VAL A 521 -25.72 18.56 -5.73
C VAL A 521 -25.20 19.63 -6.70
N SER A 522 -25.88 20.75 -6.84
CA SER A 522 -25.46 21.90 -7.62
C SER A 522 -24.60 22.90 -6.81
N THR A 523 -24.08 22.49 -5.67
CA THR A 523 -23.26 23.33 -4.80
C THR A 523 -21.94 22.63 -4.50
N THR A 524 -20.87 23.36 -4.28
CA THR A 524 -19.54 22.86 -3.93
C THR A 524 -19.49 22.09 -2.59
N ASP A 525 -20.59 22.08 -1.83
CA ASP A 525 -20.73 21.36 -0.57
C ASP A 525 -21.31 19.95 -0.75
N HIS A 526 -21.61 19.52 -1.97
CA HIS A 526 -22.19 18.21 -2.23
C HIS A 526 -21.70 17.62 -3.55
N ASP A 527 -20.60 16.89 -3.51
CA ASP A 527 -20.09 16.12 -4.64
C ASP A 527 -20.62 14.68 -4.61
N VAL A 528 -21.08 14.18 -5.76
CA VAL A 528 -21.47 12.78 -5.93
C VAL A 528 -21.21 12.29 -7.35
N TYR A 529 -20.59 11.12 -7.49
CA TYR A 529 -20.46 10.48 -8.80
C TYR A 529 -20.43 8.95 -8.73
N LEU A 530 -20.64 8.34 -9.87
CA LEU A 530 -20.49 6.92 -10.14
C LEU A 530 -19.82 6.74 -11.50
N HIS A 531 -18.59 6.23 -11.51
CA HIS A 531 -17.83 5.90 -12.72
C HIS A 531 -17.50 4.41 -12.80
N LYS A 532 -17.36 3.90 -14.03
CA LYS A 532 -17.04 2.50 -14.33
C LYS A 532 -15.90 2.39 -15.34
N PRO A 533 -14.68 2.85 -14.98
CA PRO A 533 -13.54 2.72 -15.88
C PRO A 533 -13.18 1.25 -16.12
N ARG A 534 -12.52 1.00 -17.27
CA ARG A 534 -12.09 -0.34 -17.69
C ARG A 534 -10.62 -0.37 -18.07
N GLU A 535 -9.97 -1.43 -17.67
CA GLU A 535 -8.58 -1.70 -18.00
C GLU A 535 -8.48 -3.04 -18.73
N GLY A 536 -7.49 -3.14 -19.63
CA GLY A 536 -7.10 -4.39 -20.22
C GLY A 536 -5.61 -4.41 -20.48
N ALA A 537 -5.01 -5.58 -20.42
CA ALA A 537 -3.61 -5.76 -20.74
C ALA A 537 -3.34 -7.11 -21.39
N ALA A 538 -2.27 -7.15 -22.18
CA ALA A 538 -1.71 -8.38 -22.72
C ALA A 538 -0.18 -8.31 -22.65
N TYR A 539 0.49 -9.44 -22.39
CA TYR A 539 1.94 -9.49 -22.32
C TYR A 539 2.50 -10.76 -22.93
N VAL A 540 3.74 -10.69 -23.34
CA VAL A 540 4.59 -11.83 -23.71
C VAL A 540 5.97 -11.62 -23.14
N GLN A 541 6.58 -12.67 -22.63
CA GLN A 541 7.90 -12.67 -22.04
C GLN A 541 8.62 -13.97 -22.37
N ALA A 542 9.93 -13.89 -22.58
CA ALA A 542 10.78 -15.05 -22.79
C ALA A 542 12.02 -14.97 -21.87
N LYS A 543 12.30 -16.08 -21.18
CA LYS A 543 13.54 -16.32 -20.44
C LYS A 543 14.38 -17.30 -21.26
N PHE A 544 15.59 -16.92 -21.57
CA PHE A 544 16.53 -17.69 -22.36
C PHE A 544 17.82 -17.92 -21.57
N GLU A 545 18.17 -19.19 -21.35
CA GLU A 545 19.35 -19.63 -20.62
C GLU A 545 20.36 -20.20 -21.58
N ALA A 546 21.42 -19.46 -21.94
CA ALA A 546 22.48 -19.89 -22.83
C ALA A 546 23.83 -19.22 -22.50
N PHE A 547 24.93 -19.87 -22.84
CA PHE A 547 26.29 -19.35 -22.64
C PHE A 547 26.59 -18.93 -21.19
N ASN A 548 26.06 -19.68 -20.22
CA ASN A 548 26.07 -19.33 -18.79
C ASN A 548 25.47 -17.95 -18.46
N MET A 549 24.57 -17.47 -19.29
CA MET A 549 23.83 -16.22 -19.08
C MET A 549 22.32 -16.49 -19.13
N ILE A 550 21.58 -15.69 -18.40
CA ILE A 550 20.13 -15.73 -18.39
C ILE A 550 19.63 -14.37 -18.92
N PHE A 551 18.86 -14.42 -19.99
CA PHE A 551 18.21 -13.28 -20.60
C PHE A 551 16.70 -13.36 -20.34
N ASN A 552 16.11 -12.30 -19.86
CA ASN A 552 14.67 -12.18 -19.68
C ASN A 552 14.20 -10.95 -20.48
N ALA A 553 13.39 -11.15 -21.50
CA ALA A 553 12.88 -10.07 -22.33
C ALA A 553 11.34 -10.14 -22.39
N GLY A 554 10.69 -9.04 -22.12
CA GLY A 554 9.24 -8.98 -22.06
C GLY A 554 8.68 -7.73 -22.73
N LEU A 555 7.44 -7.86 -23.21
CA LEU A 555 6.67 -6.78 -23.78
C LEU A 555 5.25 -6.83 -23.24
N ARG A 556 4.76 -5.70 -22.71
CA ARG A 556 3.39 -5.56 -22.24
C ARG A 556 2.68 -4.42 -22.96
N PHE A 557 1.44 -4.66 -23.32
CA PHE A 557 0.52 -3.68 -23.87
C PHE A 557 -0.64 -3.47 -22.92
N ASP A 558 -0.92 -2.22 -22.56
CA ASP A 558 -2.00 -1.82 -21.67
C ASP A 558 -2.98 -0.89 -22.42
N ILE A 559 -4.28 -1.02 -22.14
CA ILE A 559 -5.36 -0.18 -22.64
C ILE A 559 -6.27 0.26 -21.49
N PHE A 560 -6.68 1.52 -21.50
CA PHE A 560 -7.51 2.11 -20.46
C PHE A 560 -8.66 2.96 -21.07
N GLU A 561 -9.86 2.73 -20.60
CA GLU A 561 -11.08 3.49 -20.90
C GLU A 561 -11.54 4.19 -19.59
N PRO A 562 -11.42 5.52 -19.47
CA PRO A 562 -11.58 6.20 -18.18
C PRO A 562 -13.04 6.38 -17.72
N ASP A 563 -14.06 6.14 -18.57
CA ASP A 563 -15.48 6.39 -18.24
C ASP A 563 -15.70 7.78 -17.62
N GLY A 564 -15.12 8.82 -18.23
CA GLY A 564 -15.17 10.18 -17.73
C GLY A 564 -15.27 11.21 -18.86
N VAL A 565 -15.56 12.43 -18.50
CA VAL A 565 -15.75 13.54 -19.45
C VAL A 565 -14.76 14.67 -19.18
N VAL A 566 -14.53 15.50 -20.20
CA VAL A 566 -13.79 16.76 -20.11
C VAL A 566 -14.60 17.87 -20.76
N LEU A 567 -14.38 19.11 -20.30
CA LEU A 567 -15.07 20.28 -20.81
C LEU A 567 -14.69 20.56 -22.27
N ASN A 568 -15.68 20.85 -23.10
CA ASN A 568 -15.44 21.37 -24.44
C ASN A 568 -14.96 22.83 -24.39
N ASP A 569 -15.50 23.61 -23.47
CA ASP A 569 -15.14 25.01 -23.24
C ASP A 569 -14.66 25.22 -21.79
N PRO A 570 -13.35 25.16 -21.53
CA PRO A 570 -12.83 25.35 -20.17
C PRO A 570 -13.09 26.72 -19.56
N SER A 571 -13.39 27.77 -20.38
CA SER A 571 -13.63 29.10 -19.84
C SER A 571 -15.05 29.31 -19.30
N ASP A 572 -15.96 28.35 -19.49
CA ASP A 572 -17.33 28.33 -18.93
C ASP A 572 -17.65 26.94 -18.34
N PRO A 573 -17.10 26.58 -17.17
CA PRO A 573 -17.07 25.20 -16.71
C PRO A 573 -18.40 24.69 -16.17
N ASN A 574 -19.24 25.55 -15.55
CA ASN A 574 -20.45 25.14 -14.86
C ASN A 574 -21.69 25.15 -15.76
N TYR A 575 -22.11 23.98 -16.25
CA TYR A 575 -23.28 23.87 -17.14
C TYR A 575 -24.63 24.22 -16.45
N ARG A 576 -24.70 24.14 -15.12
CA ARG A 576 -25.92 24.52 -14.38
C ARG A 576 -26.05 26.03 -14.25
N ASN A 577 -24.92 26.76 -14.22
CA ASN A 577 -24.88 28.21 -14.11
C ASN A 577 -23.88 28.79 -15.11
N PRO A 578 -24.18 28.71 -16.42
CA PRO A 578 -23.29 29.17 -17.47
C PRO A 578 -23.13 30.68 -17.47
N LEU A 579 -21.97 31.15 -17.89
CA LEU A 579 -21.60 32.56 -17.90
C LEU A 579 -21.66 33.18 -19.30
N LYS A 580 -21.35 32.41 -20.34
CA LYS A 580 -21.42 32.89 -21.73
C LYS A 580 -22.87 33.02 -22.18
N PRO A 581 -23.28 34.16 -22.78
CA PRO A 581 -24.62 34.34 -23.35
C PRO A 581 -25.05 33.18 -24.26
N SER A 582 -24.18 32.78 -25.15
CA SER A 582 -24.40 31.63 -26.04
C SER A 582 -24.69 30.30 -25.34
N ASN A 583 -24.32 30.16 -24.08
CA ASN A 583 -24.63 29.00 -23.23
C ASN A 583 -25.87 29.22 -22.35
N GLN A 584 -26.25 30.47 -22.08
CA GLN A 584 -27.42 30.80 -21.25
C GLN A 584 -28.72 30.68 -22.07
N PHE A 585 -28.73 31.20 -23.30
CA PHE A 585 -29.92 31.25 -24.15
C PHE A 585 -29.59 31.00 -25.61
N ASN A 586 -30.64 30.84 -26.43
CA ASN A 586 -30.51 30.72 -27.88
C ASN A 586 -30.41 32.13 -28.46
N ASP A 587 -29.21 32.67 -28.53
CA ASP A 587 -28.91 33.98 -29.08
C ASP A 587 -29.00 33.91 -30.61
N LEU A 588 -30.10 34.43 -31.15
CA LEU A 588 -30.42 34.30 -32.57
C LEU A 588 -29.74 35.39 -33.41
N ASN A 589 -29.33 36.47 -32.82
CA ASN A 589 -28.70 37.62 -33.46
C ASN A 589 -27.27 37.87 -33.03
N ASP A 590 -26.74 37.02 -32.16
CA ASP A 590 -25.34 37.00 -31.66
C ASP A 590 -24.92 38.30 -30.95
N ASN A 591 -25.90 38.98 -30.28
CA ASN A 591 -25.67 40.22 -29.58
C ASN A 591 -25.32 40.05 -28.08
N GLY A 592 -25.43 38.85 -27.57
CA GLY A 592 -25.09 38.51 -26.15
C GLY A 592 -26.13 39.01 -25.15
N ILE A 593 -27.32 39.43 -25.57
CA ILE A 593 -28.43 39.93 -24.72
C ILE A 593 -29.68 39.14 -25.10
N ILE A 594 -30.45 38.68 -24.10
CA ILE A 594 -31.70 37.96 -24.38
C ILE A 594 -32.76 38.92 -24.92
N ASP A 595 -33.24 38.67 -26.14
CA ASP A 595 -34.21 39.46 -26.85
C ASP A 595 -35.59 38.76 -26.91
N GLN A 596 -36.60 39.50 -27.43
CA GLN A 596 -37.94 38.96 -27.60
C GLN A 596 -37.95 37.82 -28.66
N GLY A 597 -38.34 36.63 -28.25
CA GLY A 597 -38.37 35.46 -29.11
C GLY A 597 -37.22 34.49 -28.86
N GLU A 598 -36.23 34.88 -28.07
CA GLU A 598 -35.17 34.01 -27.62
C GLU A 598 -35.56 33.26 -26.36
N THR A 599 -34.98 32.07 -26.18
CA THR A 599 -35.34 31.18 -25.06
C THR A 599 -34.10 30.74 -24.30
N TYR A 600 -34.18 30.68 -22.97
CA TYR A 600 -33.14 30.09 -22.15
C TYR A 600 -32.93 28.61 -22.47
N LYS A 601 -31.67 28.21 -22.52
CA LYS A 601 -31.30 26.80 -22.69
C LYS A 601 -31.49 26.08 -21.37
N SER A 602 -32.07 24.89 -21.41
CA SER A 602 -32.16 24.00 -20.26
C SER A 602 -30.82 23.31 -19.99
N ASP A 603 -30.65 22.76 -18.79
CA ASP A 603 -29.49 21.90 -18.47
C ASP A 603 -29.36 20.74 -19.46
N SER A 604 -30.50 20.14 -19.85
CA SER A 604 -30.52 19.04 -20.83
C SER A 604 -30.04 19.45 -22.22
N ASP A 605 -30.25 20.71 -22.62
CA ASP A 605 -29.76 21.22 -23.90
C ASP A 605 -28.26 21.51 -23.86
N ARG A 606 -27.79 22.06 -22.76
CA ARG A 606 -26.36 22.31 -22.52
C ARG A 606 -25.55 21.03 -22.46
N LEU A 607 -26.03 20.00 -21.77
CA LEU A 607 -25.36 18.70 -21.64
C LEU A 607 -25.08 18.02 -22.99
N LYS A 608 -25.83 18.30 -24.05
CA LYS A 608 -25.59 17.76 -25.41
C LYS A 608 -24.26 18.16 -26.03
N TYR A 609 -23.69 19.29 -25.61
CA TYR A 609 -22.45 19.84 -26.20
C TYR A 609 -21.42 20.30 -25.16
N TRP A 610 -21.74 20.25 -23.85
CA TRP A 610 -20.89 20.76 -22.80
C TRP A 610 -19.64 19.96 -22.58
N PHE A 611 -19.78 18.66 -22.68
CA PHE A 611 -18.71 17.70 -22.43
C PHE A 611 -18.37 16.90 -23.68
N LYS A 612 -17.15 16.39 -23.69
CA LYS A 612 -16.72 15.32 -24.58
C LYS A 612 -16.13 14.17 -23.77
N ASP A 613 -16.25 12.96 -24.27
CA ASP A 613 -15.69 11.78 -23.62
C ASP A 613 -14.15 11.90 -23.56
N ALA A 614 -13.61 11.45 -22.44
CA ALA A 614 -12.15 11.33 -22.29
C ALA A 614 -11.61 10.24 -23.23
N SER A 615 -10.40 10.46 -23.76
CA SER A 615 -9.81 9.57 -24.74
C SER A 615 -9.32 8.25 -24.14
N VAL A 616 -9.46 7.17 -24.89
CA VAL A 616 -8.85 5.87 -24.54
C VAL A 616 -7.33 6.00 -24.57
N LYS A 617 -6.65 5.47 -23.56
CA LYS A 617 -5.18 5.48 -23.43
C LYS A 617 -4.61 4.11 -23.75
N THR A 618 -3.47 4.09 -24.41
CA THR A 618 -2.73 2.84 -24.70
C THR A 618 -1.26 3.03 -24.39
N GLN A 619 -0.59 1.97 -23.91
CA GLN A 619 0.83 2.00 -23.57
C GLN A 619 1.51 0.69 -23.95
N LEU A 620 2.81 0.80 -24.31
CA LEU A 620 3.68 -0.33 -24.62
C LEU A 620 4.91 -0.27 -23.70
N SER A 621 5.17 -1.36 -22.98
CA SER A 621 6.18 -1.46 -21.91
C SER A 621 7.20 -2.56 -22.21
N PRO A 622 8.32 -2.27 -22.90
CA PRO A 622 9.42 -3.21 -23.07
C PRO A 622 10.24 -3.33 -21.78
N ARG A 623 10.71 -4.54 -21.49
CA ARG A 623 11.52 -4.86 -20.30
C ARG A 623 12.61 -5.85 -20.67
N LEU A 624 13.79 -5.67 -20.10
CA LEU A 624 14.96 -6.51 -20.31
C LEU A 624 15.66 -6.76 -18.98
N GLY A 625 15.99 -8.01 -18.72
CA GLY A 625 16.82 -8.42 -17.59
C GLY A 625 17.89 -9.40 -18.08
N ILE A 626 19.07 -9.30 -17.48
CA ILE A 626 20.20 -10.20 -17.77
C ILE A 626 20.80 -10.62 -16.44
N ALA A 627 21.04 -11.92 -16.25
CA ALA A 627 21.83 -12.42 -15.14
C ALA A 627 23.01 -13.21 -15.67
N PHE A 628 24.18 -12.96 -15.10
CA PHE A 628 25.45 -13.62 -15.42
C PHE A 628 26.04 -14.27 -14.18
N PRO A 629 25.84 -15.59 -13.98
CA PRO A 629 26.53 -16.35 -12.95
C PRO A 629 28.04 -16.32 -13.19
N ILE A 630 28.78 -15.63 -12.32
CA ILE A 630 30.26 -15.56 -12.40
C ILE A 630 30.86 -16.84 -11.83
N THR A 631 30.24 -17.38 -10.78
CA THR A 631 30.59 -18.61 -10.11
C THR A 631 29.32 -19.31 -9.62
N ASP A 632 29.45 -20.55 -9.08
CA ASP A 632 28.33 -21.24 -8.42
C ASP A 632 27.75 -20.45 -7.23
N ARG A 633 28.48 -19.47 -6.72
CA ARG A 633 28.18 -18.67 -5.53
C ARG A 633 28.18 -17.16 -5.79
N GLY A 634 28.15 -16.73 -7.06
CA GLY A 634 28.15 -15.32 -7.43
C GLY A 634 27.43 -15.06 -8.75
N VAL A 635 26.58 -14.00 -8.78
CA VAL A 635 25.86 -13.57 -9.96
C VAL A 635 25.85 -12.03 -10.06
N ILE A 636 26.10 -11.53 -11.28
CA ILE A 636 25.85 -10.14 -11.65
C ILE A 636 24.53 -10.13 -12.43
N HIS A 637 23.66 -9.19 -12.09
CA HIS A 637 22.45 -8.94 -12.87
C HIS A 637 22.36 -7.49 -13.34
N PHE A 638 21.69 -7.31 -14.45
CA PHE A 638 21.36 -6.02 -15.04
C PHE A 638 19.90 -6.06 -15.46
N SER A 639 19.15 -5.01 -15.15
CA SER A 639 17.79 -4.86 -15.64
C SER A 639 17.49 -3.45 -16.11
N TYR A 640 16.63 -3.35 -17.13
CA TYR A 640 16.20 -2.10 -17.71
C TYR A 640 14.76 -2.22 -18.24
N GLY A 641 13.92 -1.21 -18.03
CA GLY A 641 12.55 -1.28 -18.51
C GLY A 641 11.77 0.02 -18.41
N TYR A 642 10.62 0.00 -19.12
CA TYR A 642 9.61 1.03 -19.08
C TYR A 642 8.40 0.55 -18.31
N PHE A 643 7.96 1.36 -17.34
CA PHE A 643 6.85 1.03 -16.45
C PHE A 643 5.82 2.14 -16.53
N PHE A 644 4.55 1.75 -16.55
CA PHE A 644 3.42 2.67 -16.63
C PHE A 644 2.39 2.34 -15.56
N GLN A 645 1.76 3.39 -15.04
CA GLN A 645 0.65 3.29 -14.11
C GLN A 645 -0.36 4.39 -14.43
N LEU A 646 -1.63 4.07 -14.36
CA LEU A 646 -2.70 5.05 -14.44
C LEU A 646 -2.60 6.02 -13.25
N PRO A 647 -2.96 7.29 -13.42
CA PRO A 647 -3.18 8.17 -12.29
C PRO A 647 -4.24 7.60 -11.36
N ARG A 648 -4.12 7.86 -10.06
CA ARG A 648 -5.15 7.48 -9.09
C ARG A 648 -6.49 8.06 -9.53
N TYR A 649 -7.56 7.27 -9.46
CA TYR A 649 -8.85 7.66 -10.02
C TYR A 649 -9.49 8.84 -9.29
N GLU A 650 -9.13 9.09 -8.04
CA GLU A 650 -9.51 10.32 -7.33
C GLU A 650 -9.11 11.59 -8.10
N LEU A 651 -7.95 11.57 -8.81
CA LEU A 651 -7.44 12.70 -9.58
C LEU A 651 -8.11 12.84 -10.95
N LEU A 652 -8.76 11.77 -11.43
CA LEU A 652 -9.55 11.82 -12.68
C LEU A 652 -10.91 12.47 -12.49
N TYR A 653 -11.55 12.26 -11.33
CA TYR A 653 -12.97 12.52 -11.14
C TYR A 653 -13.29 13.54 -10.03
N GLN A 654 -12.30 14.24 -9.48
CA GLN A 654 -12.51 15.27 -8.47
C GLN A 654 -13.36 16.42 -9.03
N ASN A 655 -14.33 16.90 -8.28
CA ASN A 655 -15.31 17.94 -8.66
C ASN A 655 -15.98 17.60 -10.00
N PRO A 656 -16.86 16.59 -10.04
CA PRO A 656 -17.40 15.97 -11.25
C PRO A 656 -18.30 16.89 -12.05
N ASP A 657 -18.96 17.85 -11.40
CA ASP A 657 -19.88 18.83 -12.02
C ASP A 657 -19.17 20.13 -12.41
N PHE A 658 -17.86 20.24 -12.21
CA PHE A 658 -17.03 21.42 -12.50
C PHE A 658 -17.58 22.70 -11.84
N GLU A 659 -17.99 22.59 -10.59
CA GLU A 659 -18.58 23.68 -9.85
C GLU A 659 -17.54 24.67 -9.34
N LEU A 660 -17.89 25.95 -9.43
CA LEU A 660 -17.06 27.04 -8.97
C LEU A 660 -17.51 27.50 -7.58
N GLY A 661 -16.54 27.71 -6.69
CA GLY A 661 -16.79 28.29 -5.37
C GLY A 661 -17.38 29.70 -5.48
N VAL A 662 -18.08 30.12 -4.42
CA VAL A 662 -18.63 31.49 -4.31
C VAL A 662 -17.52 32.48 -3.99
N GLY A 663 -17.41 33.58 -4.75
CA GLY A 663 -16.45 34.65 -4.49
C GLY A 663 -15.56 35.00 -5.70
N SER A 664 -14.67 35.95 -5.50
CA SER A 664 -13.65 36.36 -6.49
C SER A 664 -12.35 35.59 -6.24
N GLY A 665 -11.59 35.31 -7.29
CA GLY A 665 -10.27 34.69 -7.21
C GLY A 665 -10.29 33.21 -7.60
N ASN A 666 -9.57 32.41 -6.86
CA ASN A 666 -9.28 31.04 -7.24
C ASN A 666 -10.43 30.10 -6.86
N ALA A 667 -11.07 29.50 -7.89
CA ALA A 667 -12.26 28.68 -7.74
C ALA A 667 -11.99 27.19 -7.42
N GLY A 668 -10.72 26.78 -7.29
CA GLY A 668 -10.42 25.42 -6.87
C GLY A 668 -9.65 24.58 -7.89
N LEU A 669 -9.67 23.28 -7.68
CA LEU A 669 -8.95 22.28 -8.47
C LEU A 669 -9.93 21.23 -8.99
N PHE A 670 -9.90 20.97 -10.30
CA PHE A 670 -10.76 20.02 -10.98
C PHE A 670 -9.98 18.75 -11.36
N GLY A 671 -10.67 17.62 -11.31
CA GLY A 671 -10.20 16.37 -11.88
C GLY A 671 -10.00 16.47 -13.40
N ASN A 672 -9.27 15.51 -13.94
CA ASN A 672 -9.05 15.44 -15.38
C ASN A 672 -9.06 13.99 -15.86
N ALA A 673 -10.21 13.55 -16.38
CA ALA A 673 -10.38 12.20 -16.89
C ALA A 673 -9.48 11.88 -18.11
N ASP A 674 -8.90 12.91 -18.75
CA ASP A 674 -8.03 12.76 -19.91
C ASP A 674 -6.51 12.71 -19.57
N LEU A 675 -6.15 12.52 -18.31
CA LEU A 675 -4.77 12.31 -17.90
C LEU A 675 -4.15 11.11 -18.60
N TYR A 676 -2.87 11.27 -18.98
CA TYR A 676 -2.08 10.17 -19.54
C TYR A 676 -1.51 9.30 -18.42
N PRO A 677 -1.23 8.02 -18.70
CA PRO A 677 -0.49 7.17 -17.77
C PRO A 677 0.85 7.79 -17.36
N GLN A 678 1.16 7.67 -16.09
CA GLN A 678 2.45 8.05 -15.53
C GLN A 678 3.52 7.03 -15.97
N LYS A 679 4.77 7.43 -16.03
CA LYS A 679 5.86 6.62 -16.56
C LYS A 679 7.08 6.64 -15.66
N THR A 680 7.69 5.47 -15.45
CA THR A 680 9.04 5.34 -14.86
C THR A 680 9.94 4.58 -15.82
N VAL A 681 11.16 5.08 -16.02
CA VAL A 681 12.25 4.35 -16.68
C VAL A 681 13.19 3.88 -15.57
N LYS A 682 13.38 2.56 -15.46
CA LYS A 682 14.24 1.97 -14.44
C LYS A 682 15.45 1.32 -15.06
N GLY A 683 16.57 1.45 -14.37
CA GLY A 683 17.81 0.70 -14.67
C GLY A 683 18.52 0.31 -13.39
N GLU A 684 19.02 -0.91 -13.32
CA GLU A 684 19.83 -1.37 -12.21
C GLU A 684 20.93 -2.32 -12.64
N ILE A 685 21.99 -2.36 -11.84
CA ILE A 685 23.05 -3.37 -11.87
C ILE A 685 23.30 -3.84 -10.44
N GLY A 686 23.36 -5.14 -10.24
CA GLY A 686 23.57 -5.73 -8.93
C GLY A 686 24.58 -6.89 -8.99
N LEU A 687 25.22 -7.11 -7.86
CA LEU A 687 26.13 -8.23 -7.59
C LEU A 687 25.63 -8.95 -6.35
N GLN A 688 25.35 -10.23 -6.47
CA GLN A 688 25.10 -11.11 -5.33
C GLN A 688 26.26 -12.09 -5.18
N GLN A 689 26.79 -12.22 -3.98
CA GLN A 689 27.88 -13.10 -3.66
C GLN A 689 27.60 -13.89 -2.37
N GLN A 690 27.61 -15.20 -2.45
CA GLN A 690 27.59 -16.07 -1.28
C GLN A 690 28.99 -16.25 -0.74
N ILE A 691 29.14 -16.15 0.59
CA ILE A 691 30.39 -16.33 1.34
C ILE A 691 30.17 -17.49 2.32
N GLY A 692 30.93 -18.58 2.14
CA GLY A 692 30.68 -19.81 2.92
C GLY A 692 29.32 -20.43 2.56
N GLU A 693 28.61 -20.98 3.55
CA GLU A 693 27.34 -21.68 3.33
C GLU A 693 26.13 -20.85 3.75
N ASP A 694 26.28 -19.96 4.72
CA ASP A 694 25.19 -19.28 5.42
C ASP A 694 25.14 -17.75 5.23
N ILE A 695 26.09 -17.16 4.50
CA ILE A 695 26.20 -15.71 4.33
C ILE A 695 26.07 -15.35 2.86
N ALA A 696 25.29 -14.31 2.58
CA ALA A 696 25.22 -13.64 1.29
C ALA A 696 25.37 -12.13 1.43
N ILE A 697 26.01 -11.51 0.46
CA ILE A 697 26.10 -10.06 0.27
C ILE A 697 25.49 -9.74 -1.08
N ASP A 698 24.61 -8.72 -1.10
CA ASP A 698 24.02 -8.16 -2.30
C ASP A 698 24.34 -6.67 -2.36
N VAL A 699 24.87 -6.20 -3.49
CA VAL A 699 25.15 -4.79 -3.75
C VAL A 699 24.48 -4.40 -5.04
N THR A 700 23.49 -3.53 -4.97
CA THR A 700 22.71 -3.07 -6.12
C THR A 700 22.81 -1.56 -6.26
N MET A 701 23.13 -1.08 -7.46
CA MET A 701 23.01 0.32 -7.88
C MET A 701 21.77 0.46 -8.75
N PHE A 702 20.96 1.50 -8.49
CA PHE A 702 19.74 1.73 -9.26
C PHE A 702 19.59 3.19 -9.67
N PHE A 703 18.83 3.38 -10.75
CA PHE A 703 18.39 4.67 -11.26
C PHE A 703 16.95 4.56 -11.74
N GLU A 704 16.11 5.51 -11.34
CA GLU A 704 14.71 5.63 -11.76
C GLU A 704 14.44 7.06 -12.22
N ASP A 705 13.83 7.21 -13.39
CA ASP A 705 13.46 8.49 -14.00
C ASP A 705 11.92 8.53 -14.10
N PHE A 706 11.31 9.42 -13.31
CA PHE A 706 9.86 9.61 -13.23
C PHE A 706 9.41 10.68 -14.19
N ARG A 707 8.47 10.35 -15.06
CA ARG A 707 7.94 11.27 -16.06
C ARG A 707 6.43 11.21 -16.12
N ASN A 708 5.82 12.30 -16.62
CA ASN A 708 4.37 12.40 -16.76
C ASN A 708 3.64 12.12 -15.45
N LEU A 709 4.27 12.39 -14.30
CA LEU A 709 3.58 12.27 -13.03
C LEU A 709 2.44 13.29 -12.98
N THR A 710 1.37 12.92 -12.30
CA THR A 710 0.26 13.84 -12.10
C THR A 710 0.69 14.99 -11.19
N GLY A 711 0.44 16.18 -11.65
CA GLY A 711 0.59 17.44 -10.94
C GLY A 711 -0.60 18.34 -11.25
N THR A 712 -0.49 19.61 -10.94
CA THR A 712 -1.48 20.62 -11.33
C THR A 712 -0.96 21.54 -12.40
N GLN A 713 -1.84 21.98 -13.29
CA GLN A 713 -1.53 22.97 -14.28
C GLN A 713 -1.05 24.28 -13.59
N THR A 714 0.08 24.83 -14.03
CA THR A 714 0.67 26.05 -13.44
C THR A 714 -0.11 27.30 -13.81
N ASP A 715 -0.61 27.35 -15.03
CA ASP A 715 -1.42 28.48 -15.50
C ASP A 715 -2.90 28.24 -15.20
N ASP A 716 -3.50 29.15 -14.45
CA ASP A 716 -4.91 29.09 -14.16
C ASP A 716 -5.78 29.32 -15.39
N ILE A 717 -6.88 28.57 -15.48
CA ILE A 717 -7.89 28.76 -16.51
C ILE A 717 -8.81 29.89 -16.05
N ILE A 718 -8.84 30.98 -16.84
CA ILE A 718 -9.64 32.17 -16.56
C ILE A 718 -11.09 31.90 -16.95
N VAL A 719 -12.01 32.18 -16.03
CA VAL A 719 -13.46 32.03 -16.25
C VAL A 719 -14.02 33.27 -16.96
N PHE A 720 -14.86 33.01 -17.97
CA PHE A 720 -15.44 34.08 -18.77
C PHE A 720 -16.18 35.12 -17.95
N GLY A 721 -15.89 36.40 -18.21
CA GLY A 721 -16.58 37.54 -17.59
C GLY A 721 -16.42 37.69 -16.08
N ARG A 722 -15.56 36.91 -15.43
CA ARG A 722 -15.31 36.95 -13.99
C ARG A 722 -13.83 37.10 -13.68
N ALA A 723 -13.53 37.72 -12.55
CA ALA A 723 -12.18 37.71 -11.97
C ALA A 723 -11.91 36.40 -11.21
N GLN A 724 -12.37 35.27 -11.75
CA GLN A 724 -12.20 33.94 -11.17
C GLN A 724 -11.32 33.10 -12.10
N SER A 725 -10.56 32.22 -11.50
CA SER A 725 -9.77 31.22 -12.21
C SER A 725 -9.87 29.88 -11.47
N TYR A 726 -9.56 28.81 -12.15
CA TYR A 726 -9.43 27.49 -11.56
C TYR A 726 -8.26 26.74 -12.19
N SER A 727 -7.82 25.67 -11.58
CA SER A 727 -6.81 24.79 -12.12
C SER A 727 -7.36 23.37 -12.29
N LYS A 728 -6.66 22.55 -13.05
CA LYS A 728 -6.97 21.12 -13.22
C LYS A 728 -5.70 20.28 -13.10
N TYR A 729 -5.88 19.00 -12.81
CA TYR A 729 -4.75 18.06 -12.86
C TYR A 729 -4.21 17.90 -14.28
N SER A 730 -2.89 17.76 -14.37
CA SER A 730 -2.13 17.60 -15.62
C SER A 730 -0.94 16.67 -15.40
N ASN A 731 -0.33 16.16 -16.46
CA ASN A 731 0.88 15.34 -16.39
C ASN A 731 2.13 16.26 -16.39
N SER A 732 2.25 17.13 -15.40
CA SER A 732 3.28 18.18 -15.30
C SER A 732 4.47 17.81 -14.43
N ASP A 733 4.31 16.81 -13.54
CA ASP A 733 5.34 16.50 -12.58
C ASP A 733 6.35 15.48 -13.11
N PHE A 734 7.57 15.60 -12.60
CA PHE A 734 8.69 14.75 -12.95
C PHE A 734 9.68 14.66 -11.79
N GLY A 735 10.59 13.70 -11.84
CA GLY A 735 11.61 13.53 -10.83
C GLY A 735 12.55 12.38 -11.17
N PHE A 736 13.45 12.10 -10.28
CA PHE A 736 14.33 10.94 -10.36
C PHE A 736 14.71 10.43 -8.97
N SER A 737 15.06 9.16 -8.92
CA SER A 737 15.70 8.54 -7.76
C SER A 737 16.92 7.75 -8.21
N LYS A 738 17.98 7.78 -7.41
CA LYS A 738 19.19 6.98 -7.64
C LYS A 738 19.81 6.59 -6.32
N GLY A 739 20.42 5.42 -6.29
CA GLY A 739 21.00 4.96 -5.02
C GLY A 739 21.82 3.70 -5.13
N ILE A 740 22.36 3.31 -3.97
CA ILE A 740 23.10 2.08 -3.76
C ILE A 740 22.46 1.36 -2.58
N ILE A 741 22.18 0.10 -2.75
CA ILE A 741 21.68 -0.81 -1.73
C ILE A 741 22.76 -1.82 -1.41
N VAL A 742 23.02 -2.05 -0.13
CA VAL A 742 23.89 -3.11 0.37
C VAL A 742 23.11 -3.97 1.34
N LYS A 743 22.98 -5.25 1.03
CA LYS A 743 22.35 -6.23 1.91
C LYS A 743 23.38 -7.23 2.38
N PHE A 744 23.33 -7.55 3.66
CA PHE A 744 24.03 -8.67 4.26
C PHE A 744 22.98 -9.59 4.87
N THR A 745 22.99 -10.85 4.52
CA THR A 745 22.07 -11.86 5.03
C THR A 745 22.87 -13.05 5.57
N GLN A 746 22.65 -13.36 6.85
CA GLN A 746 23.10 -14.59 7.46
C GLN A 746 21.89 -15.40 7.87
N ARG A 747 21.78 -16.61 7.35
CA ARG A 747 20.71 -17.55 7.74
C ARG A 747 20.95 -18.15 9.11
N PHE A 748 19.90 -18.81 9.62
CA PHE A 748 19.98 -19.55 10.89
C PHE A 748 21.14 -20.56 10.84
N SER A 749 22.27 -20.16 11.43
CA SER A 749 23.44 -20.98 11.65
C SER A 749 23.73 -21.00 13.15
N GLY A 750 23.71 -22.17 13.78
CA GLY A 750 23.81 -22.27 15.25
C GLY A 750 22.66 -21.57 16.00
N GLY A 751 21.50 -21.40 15.36
CA GLY A 751 20.34 -20.68 15.92
C GLY A 751 20.31 -19.17 15.64
N LEU A 752 21.38 -18.57 15.10
CA LEU A 752 21.48 -17.13 14.82
C LEU A 752 21.15 -16.81 13.35
N ALA A 753 20.30 -15.82 13.14
CA ALA A 753 20.04 -15.21 11.82
C ALA A 753 20.24 -13.69 11.92
N THR A 754 20.85 -13.10 10.89
CA THR A 754 21.11 -11.66 10.84
C THR A 754 20.82 -11.14 9.44
N ASN A 755 20.06 -10.05 9.36
CA ASN A 755 19.92 -9.27 8.14
C ASN A 755 20.35 -7.81 8.43
N LEU A 756 21.09 -7.24 7.49
CA LEU A 756 21.45 -5.83 7.49
C LEU A 756 21.14 -5.29 6.10
N ASP A 757 20.27 -4.31 6.04
CA ASP A 757 19.84 -3.63 4.83
C ASP A 757 20.24 -2.15 4.92
N TYR A 758 21.21 -1.73 4.12
CA TYR A 758 21.63 -0.35 4.02
C TYR A 758 21.29 0.21 2.65
N THR A 759 20.65 1.37 2.64
CA THR A 759 20.33 2.12 1.42
C THR A 759 20.89 3.52 1.52
N TYR A 760 21.68 3.90 0.52
CA TYR A 760 22.00 5.29 0.21
C TYR A 760 21.17 5.69 -1.01
N SER A 761 20.31 6.71 -0.91
CA SER A 761 19.49 7.17 -2.03
C SER A 761 19.31 8.68 -2.03
N VAL A 762 19.09 9.22 -3.21
CA VAL A 762 18.74 10.62 -3.44
C VAL A 762 17.53 10.66 -4.36
N THR A 763 16.44 11.24 -3.86
CA THR A 763 15.16 11.34 -4.58
C THR A 763 14.76 12.80 -4.72
N LYS A 764 14.70 13.28 -5.96
CA LYS A 764 14.40 14.68 -6.27
C LYS A 764 13.35 14.80 -7.35
N GLY A 765 12.57 15.88 -7.32
CA GLY A 765 11.55 16.20 -8.32
C GLY A 765 11.09 17.65 -8.18
N ASN A 766 10.13 18.04 -9.00
CA ASN A 766 9.53 19.36 -8.91
C ASN A 766 8.39 19.46 -7.89
N ALA A 767 7.77 18.33 -7.54
CA ALA A 767 6.65 18.28 -6.58
C ALA A 767 6.57 16.93 -5.90
N SER A 768 6.30 16.91 -4.59
CA SER A 768 6.05 15.70 -3.81
C SER A 768 4.62 15.17 -4.02
N ASN A 769 3.64 16.07 -4.03
CA ASN A 769 2.22 15.74 -4.20
C ASN A 769 1.63 16.38 -5.46
N PRO A 770 0.61 15.77 -6.08
CA PRO A 770 -0.04 16.33 -7.26
C PRO A 770 -0.60 17.75 -7.09
N SER A 771 -0.97 18.14 -5.88
CA SER A 771 -1.54 19.47 -5.58
C SER A 771 -0.52 20.51 -5.11
N ASP A 772 0.77 20.20 -5.07
CA ASP A 772 1.78 21.11 -4.52
C ASP A 772 1.86 22.46 -5.23
N ALA A 773 1.86 22.46 -6.57
CA ALA A 773 1.88 23.70 -7.35
C ALA A 773 0.64 24.55 -7.05
N ARG A 774 -0.53 23.92 -6.91
CA ARG A 774 -1.77 24.60 -6.56
C ARG A 774 -1.74 25.17 -5.15
N ASN A 775 -1.28 24.40 -4.17
CA ASN A 775 -1.18 24.82 -2.78
C ASN A 775 -0.23 26.02 -2.63
N ALA A 776 0.87 26.06 -3.41
CA ALA A 776 1.77 27.20 -3.45
C ALA A 776 1.05 28.47 -3.93
N VAL A 777 0.31 28.39 -5.05
CA VAL A 777 -0.47 29.53 -5.59
C VAL A 777 -1.53 29.99 -4.60
N LEU A 778 -2.27 29.08 -3.96
CA LEU A 778 -3.26 29.40 -2.92
C LEU A 778 -2.63 30.08 -1.70
N GLY A 779 -1.41 29.67 -1.35
CA GLY A 779 -0.60 30.28 -0.30
C GLY A 779 0.04 31.61 -0.68
N GLY A 780 -0.16 32.10 -1.92
CA GLY A 780 0.45 33.33 -2.45
C GLY A 780 1.92 33.19 -2.83
N ALA A 781 2.41 31.96 -3.00
CA ALA A 781 3.76 31.66 -3.47
C ALA A 781 3.74 31.24 -4.94
N LEU A 782 4.89 31.33 -5.61
CA LEU A 782 5.08 30.75 -6.94
C LEU A 782 5.24 29.22 -6.83
N PRO A 783 4.73 28.45 -7.80
CA PRO A 783 5.01 27.04 -7.91
C PRO A 783 6.52 26.79 -7.99
N GLU A 784 6.97 25.67 -7.41
CA GLU A 784 8.38 25.27 -7.50
C GLU A 784 8.73 24.87 -8.93
N THR A 785 9.75 25.53 -9.49
CA THR A 785 10.21 25.28 -10.86
C THR A 785 11.54 24.54 -10.90
N PHE A 786 12.19 24.36 -9.75
CA PHE A 786 13.46 23.67 -9.64
C PHE A 786 13.27 22.23 -9.18
N ILE A 787 14.29 21.40 -9.39
CA ILE A 787 14.36 20.06 -8.86
C ILE A 787 14.85 20.14 -7.40
N VAL A 788 13.98 19.78 -6.47
CA VAL A 788 14.21 19.80 -5.02
C VAL A 788 14.11 18.38 -4.44
N PRO A 789 14.64 18.10 -3.25
CA PRO A 789 14.38 16.86 -2.56
C PRO A 789 12.87 16.65 -2.36
N LEU A 790 12.38 15.43 -2.56
CA LEU A 790 10.97 15.10 -2.28
C LEU A 790 10.77 14.88 -0.77
N ASP A 791 9.54 15.05 -0.27
CA ASP A 791 9.22 15.03 1.16
C ASP A 791 9.66 13.74 1.88
N TRP A 792 9.78 12.63 1.13
CA TRP A 792 10.26 11.31 1.61
C TRP A 792 11.71 11.01 1.22
N ASP A 793 12.47 11.97 0.68
CA ASP A 793 13.90 11.76 0.43
C ASP A 793 14.61 11.43 1.74
N GLN A 794 15.22 10.29 1.80
CA GLN A 794 15.89 9.77 2.97
C GLN A 794 17.26 9.24 2.54
N THR A 795 18.30 10.06 2.70
CA THR A 795 19.62 9.80 2.13
C THR A 795 20.23 8.51 2.67
N HIS A 796 20.07 8.22 3.96
CA HIS A 796 20.62 7.03 4.62
C HIS A 796 19.51 6.28 5.34
N THR A 797 19.32 5.01 5.00
CA THR A 797 18.43 4.07 5.68
C THR A 797 19.23 2.84 6.05
N LEU A 798 19.28 2.49 7.33
CA LEU A 798 19.91 1.27 7.83
C LEU A 798 18.89 0.51 8.68
N ASN A 799 18.58 -0.71 8.27
CA ASN A 799 17.78 -1.66 9.03
C ASN A 799 18.66 -2.85 9.41
N ILE A 800 18.62 -3.24 10.66
CA ILE A 800 19.32 -4.41 11.19
C ILE A 800 18.30 -5.29 11.88
N SER A 801 18.24 -6.56 11.55
CA SER A 801 17.47 -7.54 12.31
C SER A 801 18.38 -8.69 12.72
N VAL A 802 18.33 -9.03 13.98
CA VAL A 802 19.05 -10.16 14.57
C VAL A 802 18.04 -11.03 15.29
N ALA A 803 18.01 -12.32 14.97
CA ALA A 803 17.17 -13.29 15.63
C ALA A 803 18.00 -14.48 16.09
N TYR A 804 17.82 -14.89 17.33
CA TYR A 804 18.38 -16.12 17.89
C TYR A 804 17.25 -17.02 18.35
N THR A 805 17.26 -18.27 17.92
CA THR A 805 16.27 -19.27 18.27
C THR A 805 16.94 -20.56 18.72
N LYS A 806 16.61 -21.02 19.91
CA LYS A 806 16.89 -22.36 20.40
C LYS A 806 15.57 -23.14 20.38
N PRO A 807 15.34 -23.98 19.35
CA PRO A 807 14.05 -24.66 19.19
C PRO A 807 13.61 -25.42 20.46
N GLY A 808 12.34 -25.30 20.84
CA GLY A 808 11.76 -25.91 22.03
C GLY A 808 12.25 -25.35 23.36
N ASP A 809 12.91 -24.17 23.36
CA ASP A 809 13.42 -23.57 24.60
C ASP A 809 13.12 -22.06 24.64
N PHE A 810 13.89 -21.24 23.93
CA PHE A 810 13.69 -19.79 23.92
C PHE A 810 14.22 -19.16 22.64
N GLY A 811 13.80 -17.94 22.38
CA GLY A 811 14.40 -17.11 21.36
C GLY A 811 14.27 -15.64 21.69
N PHE A 812 15.10 -14.84 21.02
CA PHE A 812 14.98 -13.39 21.04
C PHE A 812 15.24 -12.83 19.66
N SER A 813 14.63 -11.70 19.36
CA SER A 813 14.93 -10.92 18.16
C SER A 813 14.96 -9.44 18.47
N ILE A 814 15.79 -8.73 17.72
CA ILE A 814 16.00 -7.29 17.82
C ILE A 814 15.94 -6.72 16.41
N ILE A 815 15.19 -5.65 16.23
CA ILE A 815 15.24 -4.79 15.06
C ILE A 815 15.84 -3.46 15.48
N GLY A 816 16.85 -3.00 14.75
CA GLY A 816 17.44 -1.67 14.88
C GLY A 816 17.25 -0.88 13.59
N ASN A 817 16.72 0.33 13.68
CA ASN A 817 16.52 1.22 12.57
C ASN A 817 17.28 2.51 12.78
N PHE A 818 18.01 2.96 11.76
CA PHE A 818 18.65 4.27 11.72
C PHE A 818 18.30 4.95 10.39
N PHE A 819 17.73 6.15 10.47
CA PHE A 819 17.31 6.92 9.31
C PHE A 819 17.89 8.34 9.39
N SER A 820 18.43 8.84 8.27
CA SER A 820 18.67 10.28 8.14
C SER A 820 17.33 11.01 8.11
N GLY A 821 17.31 12.23 8.62
CA GLY A 821 16.10 13.06 8.60
C GLY A 821 15.58 13.27 7.18
N GLN A 822 14.26 13.19 7.01
CA GLN A 822 13.57 13.57 5.78
C GLN A 822 13.61 15.09 5.63
N PRO A 823 13.50 15.61 4.39
CA PRO A 823 13.54 17.06 4.16
C PRO A 823 12.33 17.79 4.78
N TYR A 824 12.54 19.05 5.09
CA TYR A 824 11.48 20.01 5.37
C TYR A 824 11.78 21.35 4.72
N SER A 825 10.74 22.17 4.55
CA SER A 825 10.86 23.52 4.01
C SER A 825 11.03 24.52 5.16
N PRO A 826 12.20 25.15 5.32
CA PRO A 826 12.34 26.22 6.28
C PRO A 826 11.38 27.37 5.97
N GLY A 827 10.69 27.86 6.99
CA GLY A 827 9.79 28.98 6.92
C GLY A 827 10.31 30.18 7.66
N VAL A 828 9.91 31.37 7.27
CA VAL A 828 10.22 32.60 8.01
C VAL A 828 8.92 33.16 8.56
N ASN A 829 8.92 33.58 9.82
CA ASN A 829 7.76 34.20 10.43
C ASN A 829 7.32 35.41 9.60
N LYS A 830 6.04 35.47 9.24
CA LYS A 830 5.43 36.52 8.41
C LYS A 830 5.61 37.93 8.96
N ASN A 831 5.87 38.05 10.26
CA ASN A 831 6.14 39.34 10.91
C ASN A 831 7.57 39.85 10.72
N THR A 832 8.47 39.06 10.19
CA THR A 832 9.81 39.49 9.81
C THR A 832 9.81 39.88 8.33
N ARG A 833 10.64 40.85 7.96
CA ARG A 833 10.69 41.46 6.61
C ARG A 833 11.23 40.52 5.51
N VAL A 834 11.34 39.22 5.76
CA VAL A 834 11.86 38.24 4.82
C VAL A 834 10.67 37.55 4.14
N THR A 835 10.69 37.52 2.82
CA THR A 835 9.63 36.92 2.02
C THR A 835 9.63 35.39 2.12
N GLN A 836 8.50 34.75 1.92
CA GLN A 836 8.29 33.30 1.96
C GLN A 836 9.23 32.48 1.05
N ASN A 837 9.85 33.08 0.06
CA ASN A 837 10.76 32.44 -0.90
C ASN A 837 12.24 32.60 -0.54
N ALA A 838 12.58 32.91 0.71
CA ALA A 838 13.96 33.04 1.16
C ALA A 838 14.72 31.70 1.11
N PHE A 839 14.02 30.57 1.18
CA PHE A 839 14.59 29.24 1.14
C PHE A 839 13.89 28.38 0.06
N PRO A 840 14.63 27.57 -0.69
CA PRO A 840 14.04 26.56 -1.56
C PRO A 840 13.18 25.57 -0.74
N ARG A 841 12.17 25.01 -1.38
CA ARG A 841 11.38 23.93 -0.78
C ARG A 841 12.31 22.76 -0.39
N ASN A 842 12.06 22.14 0.75
CA ASN A 842 12.78 20.96 1.22
C ASN A 842 14.31 21.15 1.26
N SER A 843 14.76 22.35 1.63
CA SER A 843 16.18 22.73 1.62
C SER A 843 16.95 22.36 2.89
N ASP A 844 16.23 21.86 3.91
CA ASP A 844 16.86 21.40 5.16
C ASP A 844 16.27 20.07 5.61
N ASN A 845 16.93 19.38 6.54
CA ASN A 845 16.56 18.04 6.99
C ASN A 845 16.13 18.04 8.46
N LYS A 846 15.10 17.26 8.75
CA LYS A 846 14.66 16.91 10.10
C LYS A 846 15.78 16.17 10.85
N PRO A 847 15.71 16.06 12.19
CA PRO A 847 16.62 15.22 12.96
C PRO A 847 16.66 13.76 12.49
N THR A 848 17.78 13.09 12.77
CA THR A 848 17.93 11.64 12.53
C THR A 848 17.01 10.84 13.46
N VAL A 849 16.54 9.70 12.98
CA VAL A 849 15.68 8.76 13.72
C VAL A 849 16.48 7.52 14.07
N PHE A 850 16.39 7.10 15.33
CA PHE A 850 16.95 5.84 15.81
C PHE A 850 15.89 5.09 16.62
N ASN A 851 15.59 3.84 16.23
CA ASN A 851 14.63 3.00 16.92
C ASN A 851 15.20 1.60 17.15
N VAL A 852 14.81 0.99 18.25
CA VAL A 852 15.11 -0.42 18.54
C VAL A 852 13.84 -1.10 19.06
N ASP A 853 13.47 -2.19 18.40
CA ASP A 853 12.36 -3.05 18.81
C ASP A 853 12.90 -4.43 19.21
N MET A 854 12.26 -5.06 20.19
CA MET A 854 12.70 -6.34 20.74
C MET A 854 11.55 -7.30 20.93
N ARG A 855 11.79 -8.58 20.65
CA ARG A 855 10.91 -9.68 21.04
C ARG A 855 11.74 -10.73 21.78
N VAL A 856 11.20 -11.25 22.88
CA VAL A 856 11.76 -12.38 23.61
C VAL A 856 10.64 -13.38 23.84
N TYR A 857 10.91 -14.67 23.71
CA TYR A 857 9.96 -15.71 24.03
C TYR A 857 10.59 -16.90 24.74
N LYS A 858 9.78 -17.62 25.47
CA LYS A 858 10.14 -18.87 26.15
C LYS A 858 9.06 -19.90 25.85
N ASP A 859 9.50 -21.06 25.35
CA ASP A 859 8.63 -22.21 25.18
C ASP A 859 8.49 -22.94 26.51
N ILE A 860 7.27 -23.33 26.88
CA ILE A 860 6.90 -23.94 28.13
C ILE A 860 6.02 -25.15 27.83
N ASP A 861 6.47 -26.33 28.27
CA ASP A 861 5.65 -27.56 28.20
C ASP A 861 4.65 -27.60 29.36
N LEU A 862 3.38 -27.61 29.03
CA LEU A 862 2.29 -27.71 29.99
C LEU A 862 1.30 -28.76 29.55
N LEU A 863 1.11 -29.85 30.30
CA LEU A 863 0.15 -30.92 30.04
C LEU A 863 0.31 -31.54 28.62
N ASP A 864 1.56 -31.78 28.22
CA ASP A 864 1.94 -32.31 26.89
C ASP A 864 1.69 -31.34 25.70
N TYR A 865 1.40 -30.07 25.99
CA TYR A 865 1.26 -28.99 24.98
C TYR A 865 2.38 -27.95 25.13
N GLU A 866 2.98 -27.56 24.02
CA GLU A 866 4.04 -26.56 23.99
C GLU A 866 3.43 -25.16 23.76
N PHE A 867 3.52 -24.30 24.77
CA PHE A 867 3.10 -22.90 24.72
C PHE A 867 4.31 -21.99 24.64
N SER A 868 4.26 -20.97 23.79
CA SER A 868 5.27 -19.89 23.78
C SER A 868 4.70 -18.68 24.52
N VAL A 869 5.33 -18.27 25.60
CA VAL A 869 5.06 -16.98 26.27
C VAL A 869 6.05 -15.96 25.73
N PHE A 870 5.57 -14.80 25.32
CA PHE A 870 6.43 -13.79 24.71
C PHE A 870 6.18 -12.38 25.25
N LEU A 871 7.25 -11.57 25.15
CA LEU A 871 7.27 -10.14 25.38
C LEU A 871 7.73 -9.45 24.10
N LYS A 872 7.00 -8.43 23.64
CA LYS A 872 7.45 -7.49 22.61
C LYS A 872 7.57 -6.11 23.22
N VAL A 873 8.63 -5.40 22.87
CA VAL A 873 8.85 -3.99 23.24
C VAL A 873 9.21 -3.23 21.98
N PHE A 874 8.36 -2.30 21.60
CA PHE A 874 8.58 -1.37 20.51
C PHE A 874 9.13 -0.07 21.08
N ASN A 875 10.07 0.57 20.38
CA ASN A 875 10.81 1.72 20.84
C ASN A 875 11.40 1.47 22.24
N LEU A 876 12.26 0.47 22.33
CA LEU A 876 12.83 -0.05 23.59
C LEU A 876 13.42 1.06 24.48
N PHE A 877 14.07 2.05 23.88
CA PHE A 877 14.74 3.15 24.59
C PHE A 877 13.81 4.35 24.84
N ASP A 878 12.54 4.29 24.44
CA ASP A 878 11.59 5.40 24.49
C ASP A 878 12.14 6.67 23.83
N SER A 879 12.80 6.51 22.67
CA SER A 879 13.51 7.57 21.97
C SER A 879 12.55 8.64 21.44
N ASP A 880 12.91 9.91 21.59
CA ASP A 880 12.19 11.08 21.07
C ASP A 880 12.48 11.29 19.58
N ASN A 881 12.08 10.34 18.75
CA ASN A 881 12.33 10.42 17.32
C ASN A 881 11.44 11.49 16.68
N ALA A 882 12.05 12.59 16.25
CA ALA A 882 11.33 13.67 15.60
C ALA A 882 11.01 13.31 14.14
N THR A 883 9.74 13.10 13.85
CA THR A 883 9.20 12.87 12.49
C THR A 883 8.67 14.16 11.84
N GLY A 884 8.45 15.21 12.65
CA GLY A 884 8.04 16.55 12.25
C GLY A 884 8.82 17.62 12.98
N VAL A 885 8.90 18.82 12.40
CA VAL A 885 9.56 19.98 13.00
C VAL A 885 8.76 21.24 12.68
N TYR A 886 8.95 22.28 13.50
CA TYR A 886 8.45 23.61 13.16
C TYR A 886 9.29 24.20 12.03
N GLY A 887 8.65 24.66 10.95
CA GLY A 887 9.35 25.19 9.78
C GLY A 887 10.18 26.44 10.07
N ASP A 888 9.79 27.22 11.08
CA ASP A 888 10.48 28.48 11.47
C ASP A 888 11.75 28.26 12.31
N SER A 889 11.94 27.08 12.89
CA SER A 889 13.07 26.78 13.76
C SER A 889 13.86 25.51 13.37
N GLY A 890 13.20 24.57 12.65
CA GLY A 890 13.74 23.24 12.40
C GLY A 890 13.75 22.32 13.66
N ASP A 891 13.11 22.75 14.73
CA ASP A 891 13.10 22.04 16.02
C ASP A 891 11.69 21.49 16.31
N PRO A 892 11.51 20.27 16.86
CA PRO A 892 10.21 19.72 17.19
C PRO A 892 9.56 20.31 18.44
N TYR A 893 10.33 20.95 19.33
CA TYR A 893 9.90 21.51 20.62
C TYR A 893 9.78 23.04 20.62
N PHE A 894 10.53 23.71 19.73
CA PHE A 894 10.64 25.16 19.70
C PHE A 894 10.10 25.77 18.41
N THR A 895 9.32 26.84 18.54
CA THR A 895 8.92 27.71 17.43
C THR A 895 9.03 29.16 17.84
N PHE A 896 9.43 30.02 16.93
CA PHE A 896 9.48 31.47 17.15
C PHE A 896 8.08 32.01 17.46
N SER A 897 7.02 31.41 16.92
CA SER A 897 5.62 31.79 17.22
C SER A 897 5.29 31.61 18.70
N LYS A 898 5.79 30.57 19.37
CA LYS A 898 5.64 30.37 20.82
C LYS A 898 6.42 31.43 21.62
N TYR A 899 7.65 31.71 21.18
CA TYR A 899 8.49 32.72 21.81
C TYR A 899 7.84 34.13 21.74
N GLU A 900 7.32 34.51 20.56
CA GLU A 900 6.57 35.76 20.37
C GLU A 900 5.33 35.80 21.24
N ALA A 901 4.54 34.74 21.31
CA ALA A 901 3.39 34.63 22.17
C ALA A 901 3.74 34.84 23.65
N THR A 902 4.90 34.30 24.08
CA THR A 902 5.41 34.49 25.46
C THR A 902 5.74 35.97 25.75
N LEU A 903 6.31 36.69 24.77
CA LEU A 903 6.60 38.12 24.90
C LEU A 903 5.35 38.97 24.98
N ILE A 904 4.31 38.62 24.22
CA ILE A 904 3.02 39.31 24.24
C ILE A 904 2.30 39.08 25.57
N ASN A 905 2.55 37.96 26.24
CA ASN A 905 1.89 37.50 27.45
C ASN A 905 0.35 37.54 27.35
N PRO A 906 -0.27 36.82 26.43
CA PRO A 906 -1.69 36.87 26.16
C PRO A 906 -2.52 36.33 27.33
N THR A 907 -3.77 36.77 27.42
CA THR A 907 -4.74 36.12 28.33
C THR A 907 -5.02 34.70 27.82
N LEU A 908 -4.69 33.69 28.62
CA LEU A 908 -4.96 32.30 28.32
C LEU A 908 -6.29 31.88 28.98
N TYR A 909 -7.19 31.28 28.18
CA TYR A 909 -8.53 30.92 28.64
C TYR A 909 -8.69 29.42 28.95
N THR A 910 -8.07 28.53 28.17
CA THR A 910 -8.41 27.11 28.22
C THR A 910 -7.20 26.20 28.38
N ASN A 911 -6.06 26.59 27.84
CA ASN A 911 -4.84 25.82 27.80
C ASN A 911 -3.62 26.72 27.94
N SER A 912 -2.48 26.15 28.28
CA SER A 912 -1.19 26.85 28.30
C SER A 912 -0.60 27.02 26.88
N LEU A 913 0.33 27.94 26.72
CA LEU A 913 1.12 28.06 25.49
C LEU A 913 1.95 26.78 25.22
N ASN A 914 2.43 26.13 26.29
CA ASN A 914 3.12 24.86 26.14
C ASN A 914 2.24 23.79 25.49
N GLU A 915 1.03 23.59 25.99
CA GLU A 915 0.08 22.61 25.43
C GLU A 915 -0.27 22.94 23.98
N LEU A 916 -0.47 24.22 23.63
CA LEU A 916 -0.81 24.65 22.28
C LEU A 916 0.34 24.40 21.28
N TYR A 917 1.56 24.76 21.70
CA TYR A 917 2.75 24.65 20.84
C TYR A 917 3.54 23.35 21.03
N THR A 918 3.03 22.36 21.74
CA THR A 918 3.54 20.98 21.71
C THR A 918 2.70 20.16 20.77
N ASN A 919 3.28 19.84 19.60
CA ASN A 919 2.61 19.00 18.60
C ASN A 919 3.03 17.54 18.76
N PRO A 920 2.18 16.65 19.29
CA PRO A 920 2.54 15.25 19.50
C PRO A 920 2.74 14.47 18.20
N THR A 921 2.21 14.96 17.06
CA THR A 921 2.43 14.33 15.75
C THR A 921 3.84 14.55 15.19
N PHE A 922 4.64 15.41 15.83
CA PHE A 922 6.05 15.60 15.46
C PHE A 922 6.96 14.47 15.99
N PHE A 923 6.42 13.56 16.77
CA PHE A 923 7.18 12.48 17.39
C PHE A 923 6.66 11.12 16.96
N SER A 924 7.57 10.14 16.88
CA SER A 924 7.25 8.75 16.67
C SER A 924 6.45 8.16 17.83
N GLU A 925 5.87 6.98 17.61
CA GLU A 925 5.18 6.19 18.63
C GLU A 925 6.07 6.05 19.90
N PRO A 926 5.55 6.34 21.12
CA PRO A 926 6.27 6.11 22.36
C PRO A 926 6.44 4.61 22.62
N ARG A 927 7.29 4.26 23.59
CA ARG A 927 7.53 2.85 23.93
C ARG A 927 6.22 2.11 24.20
N LYS A 928 5.99 1.01 23.47
CA LYS A 928 4.86 0.11 23.61
C LYS A 928 5.34 -1.25 24.08
N VAL A 929 4.64 -1.83 25.06
CA VAL A 929 4.96 -3.14 25.64
C VAL A 929 3.78 -4.07 25.47
N GLU A 930 4.01 -5.24 24.86
CA GLU A 930 3.01 -6.28 24.64
C GLU A 930 3.46 -7.59 25.28
N VAL A 931 2.57 -8.24 26.02
CA VAL A 931 2.79 -9.57 26.63
C VAL A 931 1.73 -10.53 26.12
N GLY A 932 2.16 -11.70 25.69
CA GLY A 932 1.23 -12.65 25.08
C GLY A 932 1.65 -14.10 25.21
N VAL A 933 0.74 -14.94 24.73
CA VAL A 933 0.91 -16.39 24.64
C VAL A 933 0.49 -16.86 23.27
N SER A 934 1.23 -17.82 22.74
CA SER A 934 0.86 -18.52 21.50
C SER A 934 0.98 -20.03 21.70
N TYR A 935 0.10 -20.75 20.99
CA TYR A 935 0.08 -22.22 20.92
C TYR A 935 0.01 -22.63 19.45
N ASN A 936 0.88 -23.54 19.05
CA ASN A 936 0.90 -24.10 17.69
C ASN A 936 0.80 -25.63 17.78
N PHE A 937 0.01 -26.26 16.92
CA PHE A 937 -0.20 -27.71 16.90
C PHE A 937 -0.31 -28.26 15.48
#